data_4ca30ba1ff7d74ad798538489c3c679d
#
_entry.id   4ca30ba1ff7d74ad798538489c3c679d
#
_cell.length_a   1.000
_cell.length_b   1.000
_cell.length_c   1.000
_cell.angle_alpha   90.00
_cell.angle_beta   90.00
_cell.angle_gamma   90.00
#
_symmetry.space_group_name_H-M   'P 1'
#
loop_
_entity.id
_entity.type
_entity.pdbx_description
1 polymer ?
#
loop_
_entity_poly.entity_id
_entity_poly.type
_entity_poly.pdbx_seq_one_letter_code
_entity_poly.pdbx_strand_id
1 'polypeptide(L)'
;VVEPIAKKFKLRSKFSPAGDQPAAINQLVEGLQDGLHAQTLLGVTGSGKTFTIANVIEKVQRPTLVMAPNKTLAAQLYGEFKEFFPENAVEYFVSYYDYYQPEAYVPSSDVYIEKDASINDHIEQMRLSATKAFLEREDVIVVATVSAIYGLGDPGTYLQMVVHLDVGDRIEQRKLLNRLAELQYTRNDMELHRATYRVRGDVIDIYPAESERNAIRIELFDDEIERLSYFDPLTGSVIKQVPRLTVFPKSHYVTPRETILATLDAIKEELRERLDYLKKNNRLVEAQRLEQRTRFDLEMIQELGYCTGIENYSRYLSGREAGQPPPTLFDYLPDDGLVVSDESHVGIPQLGAMYKGDRSRKETLVEYGFRLPSALDNRPLRFEEWENLTPQIIFVSATPGPYEEKHEGQRVRQVVRPTGLVDPVLEVRPASTQVDDLLSEANRVVKQEERVLVTVLTKRMAEDLTDFLAENGIRVRYLHSDIDTVERSEILRDLRLGNFDVLVGINLLREGLDIPEVSLVAILDADKEGFLRSDRSLIQTIGRAARNLNGKAILYADGITGSMQRAMDESERRRNTQIEYNATHNITPTGVKKRVLDVMEGAYSNPASVKKSKSWDANKSFKNDNFDALDVGDLTAKIKALEALMYEQAKNLDFESAASTRDEISGLKEHLLRQ
;
A
#
# COMPACT_ATOMS: atom_id res chain seq x y z
N VAL A 1 -11.02 -7.21 -28.74
CA VAL A 1 -11.41 -7.59 -27.37
C VAL A 1 -10.55 -8.78 -27.02
N VAL A 2 -9.71 -8.66 -25.98
CA VAL A 2 -8.93 -9.79 -25.44
C VAL A 2 -9.95 -10.73 -24.80
N GLU A 3 -10.09 -11.97 -25.31
CA GLU A 3 -10.89 -12.97 -24.59
C GLU A 3 -10.15 -13.38 -23.32
N PRO A 4 -10.76 -13.27 -22.13
CA PRO A 4 -10.11 -13.64 -20.87
C PRO A 4 -9.68 -15.11 -20.87
N ILE A 5 -8.53 -15.38 -20.26
CA ILE A 5 -8.06 -16.76 -20.08
C ILE A 5 -8.91 -17.39 -18.97
N ALA A 6 -9.84 -18.26 -19.37
CA ALA A 6 -10.71 -19.01 -18.46
C ALA A 6 -9.92 -20.06 -17.68
N LYS A 7 -9.28 -19.65 -16.59
CA LYS A 7 -8.73 -20.56 -15.60
C LYS A 7 -9.59 -20.53 -14.35
N LYS A 8 -9.68 -21.67 -13.66
CA LYS A 8 -10.38 -21.75 -12.39
C LYS A 8 -9.44 -21.49 -11.22
N PHE A 9 -9.93 -20.81 -10.19
CA PHE A 9 -9.25 -20.75 -8.91
C PHE A 9 -9.09 -22.15 -8.32
N LYS A 10 -7.88 -22.41 -7.81
CA LYS A 10 -7.54 -23.69 -7.21
C LYS A 10 -6.76 -23.46 -5.91
N LEU A 11 -7.47 -23.63 -4.81
CA LEU A 11 -6.90 -23.44 -3.49
C LEU A 11 -5.89 -24.55 -3.16
N ARG A 12 -4.71 -24.18 -2.70
CA ARG A 12 -3.67 -25.05 -2.20
C ARG A 12 -3.44 -24.77 -0.72
N SER A 13 -3.82 -25.70 0.13
CA SER A 13 -3.61 -25.57 1.57
C SER A 13 -3.32 -26.92 2.20
N LYS A 14 -2.48 -26.91 3.24
CA LYS A 14 -2.26 -28.04 4.12
C LYS A 14 -3.37 -28.21 5.16
N PHE A 15 -4.23 -27.20 5.29
CA PHE A 15 -5.32 -27.15 6.26
C PHE A 15 -6.67 -27.33 5.58
N SER A 16 -7.61 -27.93 6.29
CA SER A 16 -9.02 -27.98 5.94
C SER A 16 -9.79 -26.97 6.79
N PRO A 17 -10.91 -26.42 6.31
CA PRO A 17 -11.77 -25.56 7.12
C PRO A 17 -12.22 -26.27 8.42
N ALA A 18 -12.04 -25.58 9.55
CA ALA A 18 -12.37 -26.11 10.89
C ALA A 18 -13.00 -25.02 11.76
N GLY A 19 -13.56 -25.43 12.91
CA GLY A 19 -14.31 -24.51 13.77
C GLY A 19 -15.55 -23.94 13.09
N ASP A 20 -15.72 -22.64 13.14
CA ASP A 20 -16.83 -21.93 12.48
C ASP A 20 -16.63 -21.75 10.97
N GLN A 21 -15.42 -22.03 10.44
CA GLN A 21 -15.08 -21.74 9.03
C GLN A 21 -16.00 -22.44 8.02
N PRO A 22 -16.34 -23.75 8.14
CA PRO A 22 -17.22 -24.40 7.18
C PRO A 22 -18.60 -23.75 7.07
N ALA A 23 -19.18 -23.39 8.21
CA ALA A 23 -20.48 -22.72 8.27
C ALA A 23 -20.38 -21.30 7.70
N ALA A 24 -19.34 -20.55 8.05
CA ALA A 24 -19.10 -19.21 7.56
C ALA A 24 -18.89 -19.17 6.03
N ILE A 25 -18.11 -20.09 5.47
CA ILE A 25 -17.89 -20.22 4.03
C ILE A 25 -19.21 -20.47 3.31
N ASN A 26 -20.02 -21.42 3.80
CA ASN A 26 -21.30 -21.75 3.16
C ASN A 26 -22.27 -20.56 3.19
N GLN A 27 -22.44 -19.92 4.36
CA GLN A 27 -23.32 -18.76 4.50
C GLN A 27 -22.90 -17.59 3.59
N LEU A 28 -21.59 -17.29 3.49
CA LEU A 28 -21.10 -16.24 2.61
C LEU A 28 -21.34 -16.58 1.13
N VAL A 29 -21.12 -17.82 0.72
CA VAL A 29 -21.35 -18.26 -0.66
C VAL A 29 -22.84 -18.22 -1.01
N GLU A 30 -23.72 -18.73 -0.14
CA GLU A 30 -25.17 -18.67 -0.30
C GLU A 30 -25.64 -17.22 -0.42
N GLY A 31 -25.17 -16.31 0.46
CA GLY A 31 -25.52 -14.90 0.38
C GLY A 31 -25.06 -14.21 -0.91
N LEU A 32 -23.89 -14.59 -1.47
CA LEU A 32 -23.47 -14.10 -2.79
C LEU A 32 -24.35 -14.62 -3.92
N GLN A 33 -24.76 -15.91 -3.86
CA GLN A 33 -25.66 -16.53 -4.82
C GLN A 33 -27.09 -15.97 -4.77
N ASP A 34 -27.56 -15.64 -3.57
CA ASP A 34 -28.84 -14.99 -3.34
C ASP A 34 -28.87 -13.50 -3.73
N GLY A 35 -27.73 -12.96 -4.18
CA GLY A 35 -27.63 -11.59 -4.67
C GLY A 35 -27.51 -10.53 -3.55
N LEU A 36 -27.15 -10.89 -2.32
CA LEU A 36 -26.90 -9.91 -1.26
C LEU A 36 -25.74 -9.00 -1.69
N HIS A 37 -26.01 -7.68 -1.73
CA HIS A 37 -25.00 -6.70 -2.13
C HIS A 37 -23.84 -6.61 -1.14
N ALA A 38 -24.13 -6.64 0.16
CA ALA A 38 -23.13 -6.54 1.21
C ALA A 38 -23.35 -7.57 2.33
N GLN A 39 -22.25 -8.16 2.78
CA GLN A 39 -22.25 -9.14 3.88
C GLN A 39 -21.08 -8.83 4.81
N THR A 40 -21.21 -9.14 6.09
CA THR A 40 -20.13 -8.97 7.07
C THR A 40 -19.65 -10.31 7.61
N LEU A 41 -18.36 -10.59 7.47
CA LEU A 41 -17.67 -11.65 8.22
C LEU A 41 -17.10 -11.05 9.51
N LEU A 42 -17.81 -11.23 10.61
CA LEU A 42 -17.31 -10.92 11.95
C LEU A 42 -16.40 -12.04 12.41
N GLY A 43 -15.10 -11.87 12.23
CA GLY A 43 -14.10 -12.88 12.57
C GLY A 43 -13.09 -12.38 13.60
N VAL A 44 -12.98 -13.08 14.73
CA VAL A 44 -12.00 -12.70 15.77
C VAL A 44 -10.58 -12.84 15.27
N THR A 45 -9.64 -12.15 15.91
CA THR A 45 -8.21 -12.26 15.58
C THR A 45 -7.75 -13.71 15.73
N GLY A 46 -7.08 -14.24 14.71
CA GLY A 46 -6.58 -15.63 14.72
C GLY A 46 -7.61 -16.70 14.35
N SER A 47 -8.84 -16.34 13.96
CA SER A 47 -9.84 -17.33 13.49
C SER A 47 -9.61 -17.84 12.06
N GLY A 48 -8.64 -17.26 11.33
CA GLY A 48 -8.34 -17.65 9.95
C GLY A 48 -9.26 -16.99 8.91
N LYS A 49 -9.62 -15.74 9.10
CA LYS A 49 -10.48 -14.97 8.17
C LYS A 49 -9.99 -15.03 6.71
N THR A 50 -8.69 -14.82 6.48
CA THR A 50 -8.10 -14.89 5.12
C THR A 50 -8.32 -16.23 4.47
N PHE A 51 -8.17 -17.33 5.23
CA PHE A 51 -8.41 -18.68 4.74
C PHE A 51 -9.89 -18.93 4.42
N THR A 52 -10.80 -18.39 5.22
CA THR A 52 -12.25 -18.42 4.94
C THR A 52 -12.56 -17.72 3.63
N ILE A 53 -12.05 -16.50 3.42
CA ILE A 53 -12.22 -15.74 2.19
C ILE A 53 -11.60 -16.47 0.99
N ALA A 54 -10.42 -17.06 1.13
CA ALA A 54 -9.82 -17.87 0.08
C ALA A 54 -10.72 -19.04 -0.36
N ASN A 55 -11.34 -19.74 0.58
CA ASN A 55 -12.32 -20.79 0.27
C ASN A 55 -13.60 -20.25 -0.39
N VAL A 56 -14.07 -19.06 0.00
CA VAL A 56 -15.19 -18.38 -0.69
C VAL A 56 -14.83 -18.09 -2.12
N ILE A 57 -13.66 -17.48 -2.38
CA ILE A 57 -13.16 -17.16 -3.75
C ILE A 57 -13.08 -18.43 -4.60
N GLU A 58 -12.52 -19.52 -4.07
CA GLU A 58 -12.45 -20.78 -4.81
C GLU A 58 -13.86 -21.33 -5.16
N LYS A 59 -14.83 -21.19 -4.27
CA LYS A 59 -16.20 -21.67 -4.52
C LYS A 59 -16.96 -20.82 -5.51
N VAL A 60 -16.84 -19.49 -5.45
CA VAL A 60 -17.59 -18.58 -6.32
C VAL A 60 -16.94 -18.35 -7.69
N GLN A 61 -15.63 -18.60 -7.82
CA GLN A 61 -14.90 -18.51 -9.09
C GLN A 61 -15.00 -17.14 -9.77
N ARG A 62 -14.87 -16.04 -9.01
CA ARG A 62 -15.04 -14.66 -9.51
C ARG A 62 -13.77 -13.85 -9.34
N PRO A 63 -13.39 -12.98 -10.29
CA PRO A 63 -12.32 -11.99 -10.10
C PRO A 63 -12.55 -11.20 -8.81
N THR A 64 -11.51 -11.06 -7.99
CA THR A 64 -11.67 -10.50 -6.65
C THR A 64 -10.72 -9.35 -6.39
N LEU A 65 -11.25 -8.24 -5.87
CA LEU A 65 -10.48 -7.11 -5.36
C LEU A 65 -10.51 -7.13 -3.82
N VAL A 66 -9.35 -7.32 -3.20
CA VAL A 66 -9.19 -7.32 -1.74
C VAL A 66 -8.63 -5.97 -1.30
N MET A 67 -9.41 -5.21 -0.55
CA MET A 67 -9.02 -3.89 -0.03
C MET A 67 -8.46 -4.02 1.37
N ALA A 68 -7.26 -3.47 1.60
CA ALA A 68 -6.60 -3.39 2.90
C ALA A 68 -6.38 -1.92 3.32
N PRO A 69 -6.44 -1.57 4.60
CA PRO A 69 -6.33 -0.18 5.06
C PRO A 69 -4.93 0.42 4.94
N ASN A 70 -3.88 -0.39 4.80
CA ASN A 70 -2.50 0.08 4.66
C ASN A 70 -1.61 -0.89 3.86
N LYS A 71 -0.41 -0.40 3.45
CA LYS A 71 0.55 -1.17 2.65
C LYS A 71 1.05 -2.46 3.36
N THR A 72 1.26 -2.40 4.66
CA THR A 72 1.78 -3.54 5.44
C THR A 72 0.79 -4.70 5.46
N LEU A 73 -0.48 -4.42 5.75
CA LEU A 73 -1.53 -5.45 5.72
C LEU A 73 -1.79 -5.95 4.29
N ALA A 74 -1.76 -5.06 3.30
CA ALA A 74 -1.87 -5.44 1.90
C ALA A 74 -0.75 -6.40 1.48
N ALA A 75 0.51 -6.15 1.88
CA ALA A 75 1.64 -7.03 1.59
C ALA A 75 1.49 -8.40 2.28
N GLN A 76 1.00 -8.42 3.52
CA GLN A 76 0.71 -9.67 4.23
C GLN A 76 -0.37 -10.48 3.51
N LEU A 77 -1.51 -9.86 3.16
CA LEU A 77 -2.60 -10.52 2.44
C LEU A 77 -2.16 -11.03 1.07
N TYR A 78 -1.38 -10.24 0.35
CA TYR A 78 -0.79 -10.64 -0.92
C TYR A 78 0.06 -11.90 -0.79
N GLY A 79 0.94 -11.96 0.21
CA GLY A 79 1.74 -13.15 0.50
C GLY A 79 0.87 -14.37 0.85
N GLU A 80 -0.14 -14.19 1.73
CA GLU A 80 -1.06 -15.26 2.12
C GLU A 80 -1.87 -15.78 0.91
N PHE A 81 -2.43 -14.89 0.07
CA PHE A 81 -3.16 -15.31 -1.13
C PHE A 81 -2.25 -15.98 -2.18
N LYS A 82 -1.00 -15.55 -2.33
CA LYS A 82 -0.01 -16.23 -3.20
C LYS A 82 0.27 -17.66 -2.73
N GLU A 83 0.35 -17.89 -1.43
CA GLU A 83 0.52 -19.24 -0.89
C GLU A 83 -0.74 -20.09 -1.14
N PHE A 84 -1.94 -19.52 -1.02
CA PHE A 84 -3.20 -20.23 -1.23
C PHE A 84 -3.48 -20.49 -2.72
N PHE A 85 -3.07 -19.59 -3.62
CA PHE A 85 -3.36 -19.66 -5.06
C PHE A 85 -2.08 -19.59 -5.90
N PRO A 86 -1.14 -20.55 -5.77
CA PRO A 86 0.15 -20.50 -6.48
C PRO A 86 0.03 -20.67 -7.99
N GLU A 87 -1.09 -21.18 -8.50
CA GLU A 87 -1.34 -21.43 -9.92
C GLU A 87 -2.19 -20.31 -10.58
N ASN A 88 -2.72 -19.38 -9.78
CA ASN A 88 -3.61 -18.30 -10.22
C ASN A 88 -2.91 -16.93 -10.18
N ALA A 89 -3.53 -15.90 -10.75
CA ALA A 89 -2.98 -14.56 -10.69
C ALA A 89 -3.32 -13.92 -9.34
N VAL A 90 -2.29 -13.66 -8.55
CA VAL A 90 -2.40 -12.85 -7.33
C VAL A 90 -1.51 -11.64 -7.51
N GLU A 91 -2.11 -10.46 -7.50
CA GLU A 91 -1.51 -9.20 -7.88
C GLU A 91 -1.55 -8.18 -6.73
N TYR A 92 -0.68 -7.17 -6.81
CA TYR A 92 -0.51 -6.18 -5.76
C TYR A 92 -0.69 -4.76 -6.30
N PHE A 93 -1.58 -3.97 -5.70
CA PHE A 93 -1.92 -2.64 -6.17
C PHE A 93 -1.96 -1.63 -5.03
N VAL A 94 -0.83 -1.03 -4.72
CA VAL A 94 -0.72 0.00 -3.67
C VAL A 94 -0.12 1.29 -4.24
N SER A 95 0.01 2.33 -3.43
CA SER A 95 0.70 3.55 -3.87
C SER A 95 2.16 3.24 -4.23
N TYR A 96 2.58 3.63 -5.43
CA TYR A 96 3.94 3.42 -5.94
C TYR A 96 4.94 4.48 -5.49
N TYR A 97 4.52 5.41 -4.63
CA TYR A 97 5.41 6.38 -4.03
C TYR A 97 6.06 5.82 -2.75
N ASP A 98 7.40 5.83 -2.69
CA ASP A 98 8.14 5.63 -1.45
C ASP A 98 8.07 6.90 -0.59
N TYR A 99 8.21 8.05 -1.23
CA TYR A 99 7.99 9.36 -0.66
C TYR A 99 7.03 10.16 -1.55
N TYR A 100 6.10 10.89 -0.94
CA TYR A 100 5.14 11.71 -1.67
C TYR A 100 4.81 13.00 -0.91
N GLN A 101 5.25 14.13 -1.45
CA GLN A 101 4.80 15.46 -1.06
C GLN A 101 3.89 16.01 -2.16
N PRO A 102 2.58 16.15 -1.90
CA PRO A 102 1.67 16.70 -2.89
C PRO A 102 1.96 18.18 -3.13
N GLU A 103 1.76 18.61 -4.37
CA GLU A 103 1.75 20.03 -4.72
C GLU A 103 0.72 20.78 -3.87
N ALA A 104 1.12 21.87 -3.24
CA ALA A 104 0.25 22.67 -2.39
C ALA A 104 0.64 24.16 -2.42
N TYR A 105 -0.31 25.03 -2.09
CA TYR A 105 -0.04 26.44 -1.89
C TYR A 105 -0.63 26.92 -0.56
N VAL A 106 0.15 27.65 0.21
CA VAL A 106 -0.23 28.21 1.49
C VAL A 106 -0.40 29.73 1.36
N PRO A 107 -1.63 30.24 1.18
CA PRO A 107 -1.85 31.67 0.89
C PRO A 107 -1.38 32.61 1.99
N SER A 108 -1.43 32.17 3.26
CA SER A 108 -1.05 33.00 4.42
C SER A 108 0.44 33.36 4.45
N SER A 109 1.29 32.51 3.87
CA SER A 109 2.74 32.69 3.82
C SER A 109 3.28 32.89 2.41
N ASP A 110 2.41 32.90 1.38
CA ASP A 110 2.77 32.93 -0.05
C ASP A 110 3.82 31.87 -0.43
N VAL A 111 3.66 30.66 0.14
CA VAL A 111 4.60 29.55 -0.09
C VAL A 111 3.96 28.54 -1.03
N TYR A 112 4.58 28.31 -2.16
CA TYR A 112 4.27 27.23 -3.07
C TYR A 112 5.16 26.02 -2.75
N ILE A 113 4.54 24.89 -2.49
CA ILE A 113 5.19 23.61 -2.27
C ILE A 113 5.09 22.82 -3.57
N GLU A 114 6.23 22.61 -4.21
CA GLU A 114 6.28 21.80 -5.43
C GLU A 114 6.01 20.32 -5.11
N LYS A 115 5.40 19.60 -6.06
CA LYS A 115 5.25 18.16 -5.95
C LYS A 115 6.63 17.51 -5.93
N ASP A 116 6.93 16.79 -4.86
CA ASP A 116 8.12 15.97 -4.73
C ASP A 116 7.69 14.50 -4.50
N ALA A 117 8.27 13.59 -5.25
CA ALA A 117 7.88 12.19 -5.17
C ALA A 117 9.02 11.28 -5.62
N SER A 118 9.28 10.26 -4.82
CA SER A 118 10.13 9.13 -5.20
C SER A 118 9.25 7.96 -5.63
N ILE A 119 9.43 7.51 -6.86
CA ILE A 119 8.66 6.40 -7.44
C ILE A 119 9.41 5.11 -7.21
N ASN A 120 8.69 4.10 -6.75
CA ASN A 120 9.17 2.73 -6.66
C ASN A 120 8.83 1.98 -7.95
N ASP A 121 9.82 1.78 -8.79
CA ASP A 121 9.67 1.12 -10.11
C ASP A 121 9.08 -0.28 -10.01
N HIS A 122 9.39 -1.01 -8.95
CA HIS A 122 8.86 -2.36 -8.77
C HIS A 122 7.38 -2.35 -8.42
N ILE A 123 6.94 -1.45 -7.54
CA ILE A 123 5.52 -1.30 -7.22
C ILE A 123 4.75 -0.77 -8.45
N GLU A 124 5.32 0.13 -9.24
CA GLU A 124 4.71 0.56 -10.50
C GLU A 124 4.50 -0.61 -11.46
N GLN A 125 5.50 -1.47 -11.60
CA GLN A 125 5.40 -2.71 -12.38
C GLN A 125 4.28 -3.63 -11.89
N MET A 126 4.17 -3.84 -10.58
CA MET A 126 3.12 -4.67 -9.99
C MET A 126 1.72 -4.08 -10.25
N ARG A 127 1.57 -2.75 -10.26
CA ARG A 127 0.31 -2.07 -10.60
C ARG A 127 -0.09 -2.30 -12.06
N LEU A 128 0.86 -2.22 -12.98
CA LEU A 128 0.63 -2.54 -14.40
C LEU A 128 0.24 -4.01 -14.59
N SER A 129 0.91 -4.92 -13.86
CA SER A 129 0.56 -6.34 -13.84
C SER A 129 -0.86 -6.57 -13.34
N ALA A 130 -1.28 -5.88 -12.28
CA ALA A 130 -2.62 -6.02 -11.70
C ALA A 130 -3.73 -5.58 -12.67
N THR A 131 -3.59 -4.43 -13.32
CA THR A 131 -4.57 -3.96 -14.33
C THR A 131 -4.61 -4.86 -15.55
N LYS A 132 -3.45 -5.32 -16.03
CA LYS A 132 -3.37 -6.31 -17.11
C LYS A 132 -4.08 -7.60 -16.72
N ALA A 133 -3.86 -8.10 -15.51
CA ALA A 133 -4.48 -9.33 -15.03
C ALA A 133 -6.01 -9.25 -15.03
N PHE A 134 -6.62 -8.15 -14.59
CA PHE A 134 -8.05 -7.93 -14.66
C PHE A 134 -8.59 -7.92 -16.11
N LEU A 135 -7.78 -7.46 -17.07
CA LEU A 135 -8.19 -7.40 -18.48
C LEU A 135 -8.02 -8.74 -19.22
N GLU A 136 -7.11 -9.60 -18.77
CA GLU A 136 -6.76 -10.84 -19.49
C GLU A 136 -7.23 -12.13 -18.79
N ARG A 137 -7.62 -12.09 -17.51
CA ARG A 137 -7.84 -13.29 -16.71
C ARG A 137 -9.13 -13.22 -15.89
N GLU A 138 -9.79 -14.34 -15.75
CA GLU A 138 -10.95 -14.52 -14.85
C GLU A 138 -10.52 -15.00 -13.46
N ASP A 139 -9.36 -15.66 -13.34
CA ASP A 139 -8.80 -16.22 -12.10
C ASP A 139 -7.81 -15.26 -11.43
N VAL A 140 -8.24 -14.03 -11.13
CA VAL A 140 -7.38 -12.97 -10.59
C VAL A 140 -7.84 -12.47 -9.22
N ILE A 141 -6.89 -12.32 -8.30
CA ILE A 141 -7.06 -11.65 -7.01
C ILE A 141 -6.11 -10.46 -7.00
N VAL A 142 -6.64 -9.25 -6.87
CA VAL A 142 -5.83 -8.03 -6.69
C VAL A 142 -5.95 -7.57 -5.24
N VAL A 143 -4.82 -7.50 -4.54
CA VAL A 143 -4.76 -6.93 -3.19
C VAL A 143 -4.36 -5.47 -3.28
N ALA A 144 -5.23 -4.58 -2.83
CA ALA A 144 -5.08 -3.14 -2.98
C ALA A 144 -5.24 -2.39 -1.65
N THR A 145 -4.80 -1.13 -1.65
CA THR A 145 -5.12 -0.17 -0.59
C THR A 145 -6.06 0.91 -1.12
N VAL A 146 -6.31 1.95 -0.32
CA VAL A 146 -7.09 3.12 -0.74
C VAL A 146 -6.61 3.75 -2.06
N SER A 147 -5.39 3.44 -2.52
CA SER A 147 -4.90 3.86 -3.84
C SER A 147 -5.77 3.38 -5.01
N ALA A 148 -6.61 2.35 -4.78
CA ALA A 148 -7.57 1.83 -5.78
C ALA A 148 -8.66 2.83 -6.19
N ILE A 149 -8.99 3.82 -5.34
CA ILE A 149 -9.99 4.86 -5.66
C ILE A 149 -9.41 6.10 -6.32
N TYR A 150 -8.09 6.15 -6.55
CA TYR A 150 -7.43 7.25 -7.25
C TYR A 150 -7.42 7.02 -8.76
N GLY A 151 -7.36 8.14 -9.50
CA GLY A 151 -7.39 8.14 -10.96
C GLY A 151 -6.31 7.27 -11.58
N LEU A 152 -6.73 6.50 -12.58
CA LEU A 152 -5.92 5.73 -13.51
C LEU A 152 -6.25 6.14 -14.94
N GLY A 153 -5.55 5.57 -15.93
CA GLY A 153 -5.98 5.64 -17.33
C GLY A 153 -7.30 4.88 -17.54
N ASP A 154 -8.11 5.34 -18.49
CA ASP A 154 -9.35 4.67 -18.86
C ASP A 154 -9.08 3.27 -19.44
N PRO A 155 -9.74 2.19 -18.95
CA PRO A 155 -9.48 0.84 -19.43
C PRO A 155 -9.78 0.66 -20.93
N GLY A 156 -10.80 1.33 -21.46
CA GLY A 156 -11.12 1.28 -22.88
C GLY A 156 -10.03 1.89 -23.75
N THR A 157 -9.53 3.06 -23.37
CA THR A 157 -8.41 3.73 -24.05
C THR A 157 -7.12 2.92 -23.90
N TYR A 158 -6.86 2.35 -22.71
CA TYR A 158 -5.70 1.51 -22.44
C TYR A 158 -5.69 0.25 -23.34
N LEU A 159 -6.85 -0.41 -23.52
CA LEU A 159 -7.00 -1.56 -24.41
C LEU A 159 -6.82 -1.20 -25.90
N GLN A 160 -7.22 0.00 -26.34
CA GLN A 160 -6.99 0.45 -27.73
C GLN A 160 -5.49 0.62 -28.04
N MET A 161 -4.68 0.89 -27.03
CA MET A 161 -3.24 1.04 -27.20
C MET A 161 -2.48 -0.29 -27.21
N VAL A 162 -3.08 -1.38 -26.79
CA VAL A 162 -2.44 -2.70 -26.76
C VAL A 162 -2.07 -3.17 -28.18
N VAL A 163 -0.91 -3.81 -28.32
CA VAL A 163 -0.46 -4.41 -29.58
C VAL A 163 -0.61 -5.92 -29.52
N HIS A 164 -1.52 -6.45 -30.31
CA HIS A 164 -1.71 -7.90 -30.49
C HIS A 164 -0.84 -8.38 -31.64
N LEU A 165 -0.17 -9.51 -31.47
CA LEU A 165 0.70 -10.13 -32.45
C LEU A 165 0.41 -11.63 -32.51
N ASP A 166 0.14 -12.13 -33.71
CA ASP A 166 -0.03 -13.56 -34.02
C ASP A 166 1.09 -14.02 -34.95
N VAL A 167 1.54 -15.27 -34.80
CA VAL A 167 2.45 -15.88 -35.75
C VAL A 167 1.77 -15.97 -37.12
N GLY A 168 2.43 -15.49 -38.19
CA GLY A 168 1.87 -15.38 -39.55
C GLY A 168 1.28 -14.02 -39.86
N ASP A 169 1.14 -13.11 -38.91
CA ASP A 169 0.74 -11.73 -39.17
C ASP A 169 1.77 -11.01 -40.04
N ARG A 170 1.26 -10.16 -40.95
CA ARG A 170 2.12 -9.30 -41.78
C ARG A 170 2.12 -7.87 -41.26
N ILE A 171 3.25 -7.48 -40.77
CA ILE A 171 3.48 -6.14 -40.22
C ILE A 171 4.86 -5.63 -40.60
N GLU A 172 4.92 -4.50 -41.30
CA GLU A 172 6.20 -3.82 -41.56
C GLU A 172 6.93 -3.52 -40.24
N GLN A 173 8.20 -3.89 -40.14
CA GLN A 173 9.01 -3.62 -38.95
C GLN A 173 8.86 -2.17 -38.48
N ARG A 174 8.93 -1.20 -39.39
CA ARG A 174 8.80 0.24 -39.07
C ARG A 174 7.46 0.58 -38.42
N LYS A 175 6.37 -0.04 -38.84
CA LYS A 175 5.03 0.17 -38.25
C LYS A 175 4.99 -0.36 -36.82
N LEU A 176 5.57 -1.55 -36.58
CA LEU A 176 5.66 -2.12 -35.26
C LEU A 176 6.48 -1.24 -34.31
N LEU A 177 7.63 -0.74 -34.77
CA LEU A 177 8.47 0.16 -33.97
C LEU A 177 7.76 1.50 -33.65
N ASN A 178 6.99 2.04 -34.59
CA ASN A 178 6.17 3.23 -34.35
C ASN A 178 5.10 2.96 -33.27
N ARG A 179 4.43 1.78 -33.32
CA ARG A 179 3.47 1.39 -32.29
C ARG A 179 4.12 1.25 -30.93
N LEU A 180 5.33 0.68 -30.84
CA LEU A 180 6.07 0.60 -29.56
C LEU A 180 6.40 2.00 -29.01
N ALA A 181 6.76 2.95 -29.87
CA ALA A 181 6.99 4.34 -29.48
C ALA A 181 5.69 5.01 -28.98
N GLU A 182 4.55 4.76 -29.63
CA GLU A 182 3.23 5.22 -29.16
C GLU A 182 2.86 4.63 -27.78
N LEU A 183 3.28 3.39 -27.51
CA LEU A 183 3.15 2.74 -26.20
C LEU A 183 4.14 3.31 -25.15
N GLN A 184 4.92 4.32 -25.52
CA GLN A 184 5.97 4.97 -24.69
C GLN A 184 7.17 4.06 -24.37
N TYR A 185 7.42 2.98 -25.14
CA TYR A 185 8.65 2.21 -25.01
C TYR A 185 9.82 2.98 -25.62
N THR A 186 10.97 2.88 -24.97
CA THR A 186 12.20 3.55 -25.42
C THR A 186 13.11 2.55 -26.13
N ARG A 187 13.64 2.93 -27.32
CA ARG A 187 14.64 2.12 -27.99
C ARG A 187 15.97 2.18 -27.26
N ASN A 188 16.51 1.02 -26.89
CA ASN A 188 17.85 0.91 -26.33
C ASN A 188 18.51 -0.39 -26.86
N ASP A 189 19.38 -0.21 -27.87
CA ASP A 189 20.05 -1.36 -28.51
C ASP A 189 21.24 -1.89 -27.69
N MET A 190 21.71 -1.12 -26.68
CA MET A 190 22.84 -1.49 -25.81
C MET A 190 22.38 -2.35 -24.62
N GLU A 191 21.36 -1.91 -23.91
CA GLU A 191 20.87 -2.54 -22.70
C GLU A 191 19.35 -2.73 -22.77
N LEU A 192 18.90 -3.98 -22.62
CA LEU A 192 17.47 -4.30 -22.59
C LEU A 192 17.01 -4.33 -21.13
N HIS A 193 16.26 -3.30 -20.73
CA HIS A 193 15.65 -3.19 -19.41
C HIS A 193 14.15 -2.91 -19.51
N ARG A 194 13.44 -2.85 -18.39
CA ARG A 194 12.00 -2.65 -18.32
C ARG A 194 11.54 -1.45 -19.17
N ALA A 195 10.48 -1.62 -19.93
CA ALA A 195 9.89 -0.63 -20.83
C ALA A 195 10.84 -0.14 -21.95
N THR A 196 11.79 -0.99 -22.38
CA THR A 196 12.62 -0.74 -23.55
C THR A 196 12.46 -1.85 -24.61
N TYR A 197 12.86 -1.52 -25.83
CA TYR A 197 13.02 -2.49 -26.88
C TYR A 197 14.35 -2.27 -27.63
N ARG A 198 14.85 -3.35 -28.23
CA ARG A 198 16.04 -3.31 -29.09
C ARG A 198 15.77 -4.01 -30.40
N VAL A 199 16.51 -3.61 -31.44
CA VAL A 199 16.34 -4.15 -32.80
C VAL A 199 17.68 -4.67 -33.30
N ARG A 200 17.72 -5.92 -33.73
CA ARG A 200 18.91 -6.56 -34.31
C ARG A 200 18.53 -7.30 -35.61
N GLY A 201 18.64 -6.61 -36.75
CA GLY A 201 18.13 -7.13 -38.02
C GLY A 201 16.61 -7.31 -37.98
N ASP A 202 16.16 -8.52 -38.25
CA ASP A 202 14.74 -8.89 -38.27
C ASP A 202 14.24 -9.36 -36.89
N VAL A 203 15.03 -9.20 -35.82
CA VAL A 203 14.67 -9.58 -34.47
C VAL A 203 14.41 -8.34 -33.62
N ILE A 204 13.24 -8.28 -33.01
CA ILE A 204 12.84 -7.24 -32.07
C ILE A 204 12.66 -7.88 -30.70
N ASP A 205 13.48 -7.45 -29.73
CA ASP A 205 13.36 -7.84 -28.35
C ASP A 205 12.70 -6.70 -27.54
N ILE A 206 11.67 -7.03 -26.75
CA ILE A 206 10.91 -6.09 -25.93
C ILE A 206 10.94 -6.55 -24.48
N TYR A 207 11.26 -5.66 -23.54
CA TYR A 207 11.08 -5.93 -22.12
C TYR A 207 9.78 -5.25 -21.65
N PRO A 208 8.69 -6.01 -21.46
CA PRO A 208 7.40 -5.44 -21.07
C PRO A 208 7.46 -4.66 -19.76
N ALA A 209 6.70 -3.58 -19.66
CA ALA A 209 6.69 -2.71 -18.49
C ALA A 209 6.15 -3.42 -17.24
N GLU A 210 5.23 -4.37 -17.42
CA GLU A 210 4.59 -5.17 -16.37
C GLU A 210 5.35 -6.46 -16.02
N SER A 211 6.33 -6.86 -16.84
CA SER A 211 7.03 -8.13 -16.66
C SER A 211 8.14 -8.03 -15.61
N GLU A 212 8.19 -9.01 -14.71
CA GLU A 212 9.24 -9.11 -13.68
C GLU A 212 10.55 -9.70 -14.24
N ARG A 213 10.47 -10.70 -15.15
CA ARG A 213 11.64 -11.49 -15.56
C ARG A 213 11.73 -11.82 -17.03
N ASN A 214 10.60 -11.82 -17.72
CA ASN A 214 10.53 -12.35 -19.07
C ASN A 214 10.51 -11.22 -20.09
N ALA A 215 11.41 -11.25 -21.06
CA ALA A 215 11.33 -10.41 -22.24
C ALA A 215 10.66 -11.16 -23.38
N ILE A 216 10.16 -10.42 -24.37
CA ILE A 216 9.48 -10.89 -25.56
C ILE A 216 10.45 -10.79 -26.73
N ARG A 217 10.51 -11.82 -27.58
CA ARG A 217 11.22 -11.82 -28.84
C ARG A 217 10.27 -12.03 -29.98
N ILE A 218 10.34 -11.16 -30.98
CA ILE A 218 9.61 -11.19 -32.22
C ILE A 218 10.65 -11.40 -33.33
N GLU A 219 10.53 -12.50 -34.05
CA GLU A 219 11.37 -12.82 -35.20
C GLU A 219 10.54 -12.63 -36.47
N LEU A 220 11.01 -11.75 -37.35
CA LEU A 220 10.36 -11.45 -38.62
C LEU A 220 11.09 -12.17 -39.76
N PHE A 221 10.35 -12.61 -40.76
CA PHE A 221 10.87 -12.98 -42.07
C PHE A 221 10.22 -12.06 -43.10
N ASP A 222 11.01 -11.10 -43.60
CA ASP A 222 10.49 -9.95 -44.36
C ASP A 222 9.48 -9.17 -43.50
N ASP A 223 8.22 -9.07 -43.89
CA ASP A 223 7.15 -8.42 -43.15
C ASP A 223 6.25 -9.41 -42.38
N GLU A 224 6.55 -10.70 -42.33
CA GLU A 224 5.76 -11.74 -41.68
C GLU A 224 6.36 -12.13 -40.33
N ILE A 225 5.54 -12.24 -39.30
CA ILE A 225 5.97 -12.74 -37.98
C ILE A 225 6.17 -14.25 -38.06
N GLU A 226 7.43 -14.69 -38.11
CA GLU A 226 7.79 -16.11 -38.17
C GLU A 226 7.66 -16.78 -36.80
N ARG A 227 8.10 -16.06 -35.73
CA ARG A 227 8.14 -16.62 -34.37
C ARG A 227 7.92 -15.58 -33.29
N LEU A 228 7.20 -16.01 -32.26
CA LEU A 228 6.98 -15.26 -31.03
C LEU A 228 7.45 -16.09 -29.83
N SER A 229 8.26 -15.52 -28.94
CA SER A 229 8.76 -16.23 -27.79
C SER A 229 8.97 -15.34 -26.56
N TYR A 230 8.84 -15.95 -25.38
CA TYR A 230 9.36 -15.39 -24.12
C TYR A 230 10.77 -15.89 -23.92
N PHE A 231 11.67 -15.02 -23.51
CA PHE A 231 13.06 -15.36 -23.23
C PHE A 231 13.58 -14.66 -21.97
N ASP A 232 14.62 -15.22 -21.39
CA ASP A 232 15.35 -14.61 -20.27
C ASP A 232 16.30 -13.54 -20.82
N PRO A 233 16.11 -12.25 -20.46
CA PRO A 233 16.93 -11.16 -20.99
C PRO A 233 18.41 -11.23 -20.56
N LEU A 234 18.71 -11.89 -19.44
CA LEU A 234 20.07 -12.07 -18.94
C LEU A 234 20.85 -13.14 -19.72
N THR A 235 20.23 -14.30 -19.93
CA THR A 235 20.87 -15.44 -20.59
C THR A 235 20.60 -15.51 -22.08
N GLY A 236 19.58 -14.82 -22.57
CA GLY A 236 19.07 -14.89 -23.96
C GLY A 236 18.33 -16.20 -24.28
N SER A 237 18.18 -17.09 -23.30
CA SER A 237 17.55 -18.40 -23.48
C SER A 237 16.05 -18.28 -23.67
N VAL A 238 15.50 -18.94 -24.71
CA VAL A 238 14.06 -19.02 -24.96
C VAL A 238 13.42 -19.88 -23.86
N ILE A 239 12.44 -19.28 -23.16
CA ILE A 239 11.68 -19.95 -22.11
C ILE A 239 10.50 -20.71 -22.71
N LYS A 240 9.77 -20.04 -23.63
CA LYS A 240 8.56 -20.59 -24.24
C LYS A 240 8.29 -19.92 -25.57
N GLN A 241 7.95 -20.69 -26.60
CA GLN A 241 7.35 -20.20 -27.84
C GLN A 241 5.84 -20.15 -27.69
N VAL A 242 5.22 -19.12 -28.27
CA VAL A 242 3.78 -18.90 -28.21
C VAL A 242 3.23 -18.53 -29.57
N PRO A 243 2.00 -18.95 -29.93
CA PRO A 243 1.39 -18.60 -31.20
C PRO A 243 0.90 -17.14 -31.24
N ARG A 244 0.65 -16.55 -30.07
CA ARG A 244 0.10 -15.18 -29.89
C ARG A 244 0.72 -14.54 -28.67
N LEU A 245 0.92 -13.23 -28.71
CA LEU A 245 1.26 -12.41 -27.55
C LEU A 245 0.68 -11.01 -27.66
N THR A 246 0.67 -10.31 -26.51
CA THR A 246 0.14 -8.97 -26.39
C THR A 246 1.15 -8.09 -25.68
N VAL A 247 1.44 -6.92 -26.23
CA VAL A 247 2.30 -5.90 -25.63
C VAL A 247 1.43 -4.79 -25.07
N PHE A 248 1.53 -4.56 -23.76
CA PHE A 248 0.79 -3.52 -23.06
C PHE A 248 1.60 -2.21 -22.98
N PRO A 249 0.92 -1.05 -22.83
CA PRO A 249 1.58 0.24 -22.68
C PRO A 249 2.52 0.33 -21.46
N LYS A 250 3.51 1.21 -21.54
CA LYS A 250 4.47 1.48 -20.45
C LYS A 250 3.80 2.06 -19.20
N SER A 251 2.72 2.80 -19.34
CA SER A 251 2.01 3.43 -18.23
C SER A 251 0.49 3.42 -18.44
N HIS A 252 -0.28 3.65 -17.39
CA HIS A 252 -1.74 3.76 -17.48
C HIS A 252 -2.22 5.02 -18.22
N TYR A 253 -1.38 6.05 -18.36
CA TYR A 253 -1.72 7.33 -18.98
C TYR A 253 -1.27 7.43 -20.44
N VAL A 254 -1.27 6.32 -21.16
CA VAL A 254 -1.02 6.31 -22.60
C VAL A 254 -2.32 6.53 -23.35
N THR A 255 -2.34 7.55 -24.20
CA THR A 255 -3.52 7.97 -24.94
C THR A 255 -3.21 8.02 -26.44
N PRO A 256 -4.11 7.58 -27.35
CA PRO A 256 -3.93 7.68 -28.78
C PRO A 256 -3.60 9.13 -29.22
N ARG A 257 -2.67 9.30 -30.16
CA ARG A 257 -2.23 10.61 -30.62
C ARG A 257 -3.38 11.49 -31.13
N GLU A 258 -4.36 10.91 -31.80
CA GLU A 258 -5.54 11.61 -32.27
C GLU A 258 -6.36 12.20 -31.12
N THR A 259 -6.54 11.43 -30.06
CA THR A 259 -7.22 11.88 -28.83
C THR A 259 -6.42 13.00 -28.16
N ILE A 260 -5.09 12.87 -28.07
CA ILE A 260 -4.21 13.92 -27.54
C ILE A 260 -4.41 15.24 -28.31
N LEU A 261 -4.36 15.19 -29.66
CA LEU A 261 -4.50 16.40 -30.46
C LEU A 261 -5.89 17.06 -30.31
N ALA A 262 -6.96 16.26 -30.24
CA ALA A 262 -8.30 16.77 -29.96
C ALA A 262 -8.42 17.41 -28.57
N THR A 263 -7.70 16.86 -27.60
CA THR A 263 -7.69 17.33 -26.20
C THR A 263 -6.99 18.70 -26.07
N LEU A 264 -5.94 18.96 -26.87
CA LEU A 264 -5.19 20.23 -26.78
C LEU A 264 -6.08 21.45 -27.01
N ASP A 265 -7.01 21.39 -27.95
CA ASP A 265 -7.88 22.53 -28.27
C ASP A 265 -8.90 22.79 -27.16
N ALA A 266 -9.41 21.74 -26.51
CA ALA A 266 -10.30 21.87 -25.36
C ALA A 266 -9.58 22.49 -24.16
N ILE A 267 -8.33 22.12 -23.90
CA ILE A 267 -7.50 22.70 -22.82
C ILE A 267 -7.18 24.18 -23.11
N LYS A 268 -6.88 24.53 -24.37
CA LYS A 268 -6.65 25.94 -24.79
C LYS A 268 -7.89 26.78 -24.57
N GLU A 269 -9.06 26.24 -24.86
CA GLU A 269 -10.34 26.94 -24.63
C GLU A 269 -10.59 27.18 -23.14
N GLU A 270 -10.42 26.16 -22.30
CA GLU A 270 -10.54 26.32 -20.84
C GLU A 270 -9.52 27.35 -20.31
N LEU A 271 -8.29 27.32 -20.81
CA LEU A 271 -7.26 28.31 -20.44
C LEU A 271 -7.72 29.72 -20.79
N ARG A 272 -8.24 29.95 -22.00
CA ARG A 272 -8.74 31.24 -22.44
C ARG A 272 -9.83 31.76 -21.51
N GLU A 273 -10.84 30.95 -21.26
CA GLU A 273 -11.96 31.31 -20.36
C GLU A 273 -11.47 31.64 -18.95
N ARG A 274 -10.54 30.84 -18.42
CA ARG A 274 -10.00 31.07 -17.07
C ARG A 274 -9.14 32.33 -17.01
N LEU A 275 -8.33 32.60 -18.02
CA LEU A 275 -7.53 33.85 -18.11
C LEU A 275 -8.43 35.07 -18.17
N ASP A 276 -9.51 35.04 -18.95
CA ASP A 276 -10.48 36.14 -19.02
C ASP A 276 -11.16 36.38 -17.66
N TYR A 277 -11.52 35.30 -16.96
CA TYR A 277 -12.06 35.39 -15.59
C TYR A 277 -11.06 36.04 -14.63
N LEU A 278 -9.79 35.60 -14.61
CA LEU A 278 -8.77 36.13 -13.72
C LEU A 278 -8.46 37.60 -14.02
N LYS A 279 -8.33 37.96 -15.28
CA LYS A 279 -8.09 39.36 -15.71
C LYS A 279 -9.25 40.29 -15.35
N LYS A 280 -10.49 39.85 -15.55
CA LYS A 280 -11.71 40.63 -15.15
C LYS A 280 -11.76 40.85 -13.64
N ASN A 281 -11.23 39.94 -12.85
CA ASN A 281 -11.17 40.05 -11.39
C ASN A 281 -9.86 40.66 -10.87
N ASN A 282 -9.06 41.29 -11.74
CA ASN A 282 -7.79 41.96 -11.42
C ASN A 282 -6.71 41.03 -10.80
N ARG A 283 -6.78 39.73 -11.10
CA ARG A 283 -5.85 38.69 -10.63
C ARG A 283 -4.77 38.43 -11.68
N LEU A 284 -3.92 39.43 -11.92
CA LEU A 284 -2.97 39.44 -13.05
C LEU A 284 -1.79 38.47 -12.84
N VAL A 285 -1.33 38.30 -11.59
CA VAL A 285 -0.24 37.40 -11.25
C VAL A 285 -0.67 35.94 -11.46
N GLU A 286 -1.86 35.60 -10.99
CA GLU A 286 -2.43 34.27 -11.17
C GLU A 286 -2.69 33.96 -12.65
N ALA A 287 -3.14 34.95 -13.42
CA ALA A 287 -3.35 34.80 -14.86
C ALA A 287 -2.01 34.51 -15.58
N GLN A 288 -0.95 35.26 -15.28
CA GLN A 288 0.36 35.06 -15.89
C GLN A 288 0.94 33.69 -15.53
N ARG A 289 0.88 33.31 -14.27
CA ARG A 289 1.36 32.00 -13.76
C ARG A 289 0.66 30.84 -14.47
N LEU A 290 -0.67 30.90 -14.53
CA LEU A 290 -1.48 29.88 -15.19
C LEU A 290 -1.17 29.77 -16.68
N GLU A 291 -1.05 30.92 -17.37
CA GLU A 291 -0.77 30.96 -18.80
C GLU A 291 0.59 30.32 -19.12
N GLN A 292 1.65 30.71 -18.41
CA GLN A 292 2.99 30.17 -18.63
C GLN A 292 3.03 28.67 -18.42
N ARG A 293 2.48 28.19 -17.30
CA ARG A 293 2.49 26.76 -16.96
C ARG A 293 1.70 25.94 -17.97
N THR A 294 0.48 26.36 -18.27
CA THR A 294 -0.39 25.57 -19.16
C THR A 294 0.14 25.56 -20.59
N ARG A 295 0.71 26.66 -21.10
CA ARG A 295 1.33 26.67 -22.43
C ARG A 295 2.53 25.72 -22.52
N PHE A 296 3.38 25.72 -21.51
CA PHE A 296 4.50 24.78 -21.42
C PHE A 296 4.02 23.32 -21.40
N ASP A 297 3.02 22.99 -20.56
CA ASP A 297 2.45 21.65 -20.48
C ASP A 297 1.86 21.23 -21.84
N LEU A 298 1.18 22.14 -22.56
CA LEU A 298 0.60 21.85 -23.89
C LEU A 298 1.69 21.59 -24.95
N GLU A 299 2.80 22.31 -24.95
CA GLU A 299 3.94 22.03 -25.83
C GLU A 299 4.54 20.65 -25.56
N MET A 300 4.74 20.31 -24.30
CA MET A 300 5.26 18.99 -23.92
C MET A 300 4.32 17.86 -24.34
N ILE A 301 3.01 18.03 -24.13
CA ILE A 301 2.00 17.03 -24.54
C ILE A 301 1.98 16.89 -26.07
N GLN A 302 2.08 17.99 -26.81
CA GLN A 302 2.07 17.96 -28.27
C GLN A 302 3.31 17.27 -28.86
N GLU A 303 4.49 17.55 -28.33
CA GLU A 303 5.75 17.02 -28.87
C GLU A 303 6.09 15.63 -28.35
N LEU A 304 5.88 15.37 -27.06
CA LEU A 304 6.28 14.13 -26.40
C LEU A 304 5.11 13.20 -26.06
N GLY A 305 3.87 13.68 -26.18
CA GLY A 305 2.67 12.94 -25.71
C GLY A 305 2.54 12.90 -24.19
N TYR A 306 3.36 13.62 -23.44
CA TYR A 306 3.42 13.59 -21.98
C TYR A 306 3.93 14.92 -21.42
N CYS A 307 3.47 15.29 -20.22
CA CYS A 307 4.07 16.36 -19.40
C CYS A 307 4.09 15.99 -17.91
N THR A 308 4.93 16.66 -17.13
CA THR A 308 4.93 16.48 -15.67
C THR A 308 3.61 16.99 -15.09
N GLY A 309 2.86 16.10 -14.42
CA GLY A 309 1.53 16.42 -13.90
C GLY A 309 0.41 16.23 -14.94
N ILE A 310 0.62 15.37 -15.94
CA ILE A 310 -0.38 15.04 -16.99
C ILE A 310 -1.72 14.60 -16.39
N GLU A 311 -1.71 14.03 -15.19
CA GLU A 311 -2.90 13.65 -14.45
C GLU A 311 -3.87 14.81 -14.19
N ASN A 312 -3.39 16.07 -14.17
CA ASN A 312 -4.25 17.26 -14.02
C ASN A 312 -5.12 17.53 -15.24
N TYR A 313 -4.82 16.89 -16.37
CA TYR A 313 -5.59 16.95 -17.61
C TYR A 313 -6.41 15.68 -17.86
N SER A 314 -6.49 14.77 -16.85
CA SER A 314 -7.12 13.44 -16.95
C SER A 314 -8.57 13.49 -17.44
N ARG A 315 -9.35 14.54 -17.09
CA ARG A 315 -10.71 14.74 -17.59
C ARG A 315 -10.75 14.73 -19.12
N TYR A 316 -9.89 15.49 -19.74
CA TYR A 316 -9.83 15.59 -21.21
C TYR A 316 -9.27 14.32 -21.84
N LEU A 317 -8.21 13.75 -21.27
CA LEU A 317 -7.56 12.53 -21.76
C LEU A 317 -8.46 11.30 -21.69
N SER A 318 -9.38 11.25 -20.72
CA SER A 318 -10.36 10.16 -20.57
C SER A 318 -11.70 10.43 -21.27
N GLY A 319 -11.87 11.62 -21.87
CA GLY A 319 -13.14 12.01 -22.53
C GLY A 319 -14.33 12.16 -21.59
N ARG A 320 -14.09 12.35 -20.31
CA ARG A 320 -15.14 12.50 -19.28
C ARG A 320 -15.63 13.93 -19.18
N GLU A 321 -16.90 14.10 -18.78
CA GLU A 321 -17.49 15.40 -18.54
C GLU A 321 -17.04 16.02 -17.21
N ALA A 322 -17.21 17.32 -17.08
CA ALA A 322 -16.86 18.03 -15.85
C ALA A 322 -17.62 17.47 -14.64
N GLY A 323 -16.89 17.17 -13.56
CA GLY A 323 -17.43 16.64 -12.32
C GLY A 323 -17.65 15.11 -12.30
N GLN A 324 -17.51 14.42 -13.42
CA GLN A 324 -17.52 12.95 -13.43
C GLN A 324 -16.29 12.37 -12.69
N PRO A 325 -16.43 11.18 -12.08
CA PRO A 325 -15.30 10.52 -11.43
C PRO A 325 -14.23 10.14 -12.46
N PRO A 326 -12.93 10.21 -12.11
CA PRO A 326 -11.88 9.68 -12.97
C PRO A 326 -12.01 8.15 -13.06
N PRO A 327 -11.47 7.52 -14.12
CA PRO A 327 -11.31 6.06 -14.15
C PRO A 327 -10.41 5.61 -13.01
N THR A 328 -10.75 4.50 -12.37
CA THR A 328 -10.04 3.95 -11.22
C THR A 328 -9.82 2.44 -11.38
N LEU A 329 -9.23 1.77 -10.39
CA LEU A 329 -9.10 0.32 -10.42
C LEU A 329 -10.46 -0.40 -10.45
N PHE A 330 -11.52 0.23 -9.94
CA PHE A 330 -12.88 -0.31 -9.99
C PHE A 330 -13.44 -0.39 -11.42
N ASP A 331 -12.99 0.50 -12.32
CA ASP A 331 -13.35 0.44 -13.74
C ASP A 331 -12.67 -0.73 -14.50
N TYR A 332 -11.60 -1.32 -13.92
CA TYR A 332 -10.94 -2.53 -14.44
C TYR A 332 -11.53 -3.82 -13.87
N LEU A 333 -12.22 -3.75 -12.73
CA LEU A 333 -12.86 -4.90 -12.12
C LEU A 333 -14.07 -5.31 -12.99
N PRO A 334 -14.19 -6.58 -13.41
CA PRO A 334 -15.37 -7.05 -14.13
C PRO A 334 -16.68 -6.86 -13.35
N ASP A 335 -17.80 -6.71 -14.07
CA ASP A 335 -19.13 -6.47 -13.47
C ASP A 335 -19.56 -7.57 -12.49
N ASP A 336 -19.13 -8.81 -12.73
CA ASP A 336 -19.34 -9.95 -11.83
C ASP A 336 -18.28 -10.09 -10.75
N GLY A 337 -17.37 -9.11 -10.64
CA GLY A 337 -16.30 -9.09 -9.64
C GLY A 337 -16.80 -9.17 -8.21
N LEU A 338 -15.93 -9.57 -7.29
CA LEU A 338 -16.16 -9.59 -5.85
C LEU A 338 -15.22 -8.59 -5.17
N VAL A 339 -15.74 -7.76 -4.27
CA VAL A 339 -14.93 -6.90 -3.42
C VAL A 339 -14.88 -7.48 -2.00
N VAL A 340 -13.70 -7.54 -1.42
CA VAL A 340 -13.47 -7.91 -0.02
C VAL A 340 -12.78 -6.76 0.68
N SER A 341 -13.37 -6.17 1.71
CA SER A 341 -12.75 -5.12 2.51
C SER A 341 -12.25 -5.69 3.83
N ASP A 342 -10.95 -5.93 3.93
CA ASP A 342 -10.34 -6.41 5.17
C ASP A 342 -10.11 -5.26 6.14
N GLU A 343 -10.31 -5.53 7.44
CA GLU A 343 -10.37 -4.53 8.51
C GLU A 343 -11.26 -3.33 8.12
N SER A 344 -12.44 -3.63 7.59
CA SER A 344 -13.39 -2.69 6.97
C SER A 344 -13.73 -1.50 7.86
N HIS A 345 -13.81 -1.70 9.18
CA HIS A 345 -14.05 -0.64 10.17
C HIS A 345 -12.99 0.49 10.13
N VAL A 346 -11.81 0.24 9.54
CA VAL A 346 -10.77 1.25 9.26
C VAL A 346 -10.83 1.70 7.79
N GLY A 347 -10.94 0.75 6.87
CA GLY A 347 -10.91 1.00 5.42
C GLY A 347 -12.06 1.88 4.95
N ILE A 348 -13.28 1.62 5.39
CA ILE A 348 -14.47 2.35 4.96
C ILE A 348 -14.44 3.86 5.36
N PRO A 349 -14.17 4.23 6.63
CA PRO A 349 -13.99 5.64 6.98
C PRO A 349 -12.84 6.32 6.24
N GLN A 350 -11.77 5.60 5.93
CA GLN A 350 -10.64 6.10 5.16
C GLN A 350 -11.05 6.46 3.72
N LEU A 351 -11.82 5.62 3.04
CA LEU A 351 -12.38 5.90 1.71
C LEU A 351 -13.17 7.21 1.71
N GLY A 352 -14.04 7.41 2.71
CA GLY A 352 -14.84 8.63 2.84
C GLY A 352 -14.04 9.90 3.11
N ALA A 353 -12.86 9.79 3.75
CA ALA A 353 -12.05 10.94 4.12
C ALA A 353 -11.16 11.47 2.98
N MET A 354 -10.77 10.62 2.01
CA MET A 354 -9.77 10.96 0.98
C MET A 354 -10.19 12.13 0.09
N TYR A 355 -11.43 12.15 -0.38
CA TYR A 355 -11.93 13.17 -1.28
C TYR A 355 -11.83 14.59 -0.71
N LYS A 356 -12.22 14.78 0.56
CA LYS A 356 -12.29 16.12 1.17
C LYS A 356 -10.90 16.78 1.28
N GLY A 357 -9.89 16.01 1.67
CA GLY A 357 -8.52 16.51 1.78
C GLY A 357 -7.92 16.91 0.43
N ASP A 358 -8.09 16.06 -0.59
CA ASP A 358 -7.60 16.34 -1.94
C ASP A 358 -8.31 17.57 -2.55
N ARG A 359 -9.63 17.67 -2.38
CA ARG A 359 -10.44 18.76 -2.91
C ARG A 359 -10.02 20.13 -2.37
N SER A 360 -9.88 20.26 -1.06
CA SER A 360 -9.50 21.53 -0.41
C SER A 360 -8.13 22.03 -0.91
N ARG A 361 -7.16 21.14 -1.02
CA ARG A 361 -5.82 21.45 -1.54
C ARG A 361 -5.86 21.93 -2.99
N LYS A 362 -6.59 21.24 -3.85
CA LYS A 362 -6.68 21.57 -5.28
C LYS A 362 -7.50 22.83 -5.56
N GLU A 363 -8.53 23.11 -4.79
CA GLU A 363 -9.27 24.36 -4.89
C GLU A 363 -8.35 25.57 -4.69
N THR A 364 -7.45 25.50 -3.70
CA THR A 364 -6.44 26.54 -3.48
C THR A 364 -5.50 26.68 -4.68
N LEU A 365 -5.01 25.58 -5.25
CA LEU A 365 -4.15 25.63 -6.44
C LEU A 365 -4.85 26.24 -7.66
N VAL A 366 -6.10 25.93 -7.88
CA VAL A 366 -6.92 26.48 -8.98
C VAL A 366 -7.24 27.95 -8.73
N GLU A 367 -7.58 28.31 -7.51
CA GLU A 367 -7.91 29.69 -7.16
C GLU A 367 -6.72 30.62 -7.39
N TYR A 368 -5.53 30.22 -6.98
CA TYR A 368 -4.30 31.02 -7.10
C TYR A 368 -3.52 30.82 -8.41
N GLY A 369 -4.13 30.22 -9.44
CA GLY A 369 -3.60 30.17 -10.80
C GLY A 369 -2.44 29.18 -11.01
N PHE A 370 -2.30 28.15 -10.15
CA PHE A 370 -1.31 27.10 -10.36
C PHE A 370 -1.85 25.98 -11.27
N ARG A 371 -3.17 25.77 -11.29
CA ARG A 371 -3.82 24.74 -12.11
C ARG A 371 -5.13 25.24 -12.73
N LEU A 372 -5.50 24.63 -13.86
CA LEU A 372 -6.81 24.84 -14.48
C LEU A 372 -7.94 24.26 -13.62
N PRO A 373 -9.19 24.77 -13.75
CA PRO A 373 -10.36 24.21 -13.05
C PRO A 373 -10.55 22.71 -13.29
N SER A 374 -10.24 22.19 -14.47
CA SER A 374 -10.29 20.77 -14.82
C SER A 374 -9.43 19.86 -13.92
N ALA A 375 -8.36 20.40 -13.31
CA ALA A 375 -7.54 19.67 -12.37
C ALA A 375 -8.32 19.20 -11.12
N LEU A 376 -9.47 19.82 -10.82
CA LEU A 376 -10.37 19.40 -9.75
C LEU A 376 -11.03 18.04 -10.02
N ASP A 377 -11.07 17.58 -11.26
CA ASP A 377 -11.64 16.30 -11.66
C ASP A 377 -10.62 15.15 -11.60
N ASN A 378 -9.33 15.46 -11.49
CA ASN A 378 -8.31 14.50 -11.08
C ASN A 378 -8.36 14.34 -9.56
N ARG A 379 -9.17 13.46 -9.06
CA ARG A 379 -9.51 13.30 -7.65
C ARG A 379 -9.77 11.84 -7.29
N PRO A 380 -9.68 11.44 -6.03
CA PRO A 380 -10.21 10.15 -5.63
C PRO A 380 -11.74 10.11 -5.82
N LEU A 381 -12.29 8.92 -5.90
CA LEU A 381 -13.75 8.73 -5.90
C LEU A 381 -14.36 9.40 -4.67
N ARG A 382 -15.54 9.97 -4.82
CA ARG A 382 -16.42 10.27 -3.70
C ARG A 382 -16.94 8.96 -3.11
N PHE A 383 -17.35 9.00 -1.86
CA PHE A 383 -17.83 7.80 -1.18
C PHE A 383 -19.04 7.18 -1.90
N GLU A 384 -20.00 7.99 -2.32
CA GLU A 384 -21.19 7.54 -3.06
C GLU A 384 -20.84 6.97 -4.45
N GLU A 385 -19.79 7.50 -5.10
CA GLU A 385 -19.31 6.97 -6.38
C GLU A 385 -18.68 5.59 -6.19
N TRP A 386 -17.90 5.43 -5.13
CA TRP A 386 -17.34 4.14 -4.74
C TRP A 386 -18.44 3.11 -4.42
N GLU A 387 -19.48 3.50 -3.66
CA GLU A 387 -20.62 2.62 -3.38
C GLU A 387 -21.31 2.14 -4.67
N ASN A 388 -21.51 3.04 -5.64
CA ASN A 388 -22.16 2.71 -6.91
C ASN A 388 -21.31 1.84 -7.84
N LEU A 389 -19.97 1.97 -7.79
CA LEU A 389 -19.05 1.19 -8.60
C LEU A 389 -18.71 -0.18 -7.97
N THR A 390 -18.97 -0.32 -6.68
CA THR A 390 -18.68 -1.56 -5.96
C THR A 390 -19.75 -2.60 -6.28
N PRO A 391 -19.37 -3.77 -6.84
CA PRO A 391 -20.31 -4.86 -7.03
C PRO A 391 -20.70 -5.49 -5.67
N GLN A 392 -20.83 -6.79 -5.55
CA GLN A 392 -21.04 -7.42 -4.25
C GLN A 392 -19.80 -7.29 -3.37
N ILE A 393 -20.00 -7.00 -2.06
CA ILE A 393 -18.91 -6.77 -1.11
C ILE A 393 -19.05 -7.64 0.14
N ILE A 394 -17.90 -8.17 0.60
CA ILE A 394 -17.76 -8.81 1.91
C ILE A 394 -16.90 -7.92 2.80
N PHE A 395 -17.48 -7.40 3.87
CA PHE A 395 -16.75 -6.72 4.93
C PHE A 395 -16.15 -7.75 5.88
N VAL A 396 -14.85 -7.63 6.16
CA VAL A 396 -14.13 -8.53 7.06
C VAL A 396 -13.60 -7.72 8.23
N SER A 397 -14.05 -8.03 9.45
CA SER A 397 -13.62 -7.32 10.64
C SER A 397 -13.82 -8.13 11.91
N ALA A 398 -12.96 -7.89 12.93
CA ALA A 398 -13.20 -8.35 14.29
C ALA A 398 -14.16 -7.42 15.08
N THR A 399 -14.30 -6.18 14.61
CA THR A 399 -15.06 -5.09 15.23
C THR A 399 -15.74 -4.23 14.15
N PRO A 400 -16.79 -4.74 13.46
CA PRO A 400 -17.47 -4.00 12.41
C PRO A 400 -17.91 -2.60 12.82
N GLY A 401 -17.90 -1.66 11.88
CA GLY A 401 -18.28 -0.26 12.08
C GLY A 401 -19.78 0.00 11.90
N PRO A 402 -20.25 1.23 12.17
CA PRO A 402 -21.65 1.59 11.97
C PRO A 402 -22.10 1.51 10.51
N TYR A 403 -21.17 1.68 9.57
CA TYR A 403 -21.46 1.58 8.15
C TYR A 403 -21.83 0.15 7.76
N GLU A 404 -20.99 -0.83 8.16
CA GLU A 404 -21.22 -2.25 7.91
C GLU A 404 -22.54 -2.68 8.55
N GLU A 405 -22.77 -2.31 9.82
CA GLU A 405 -24.00 -2.65 10.55
C GLU A 405 -25.28 -2.14 9.88
N LYS A 406 -25.19 -0.99 9.20
CA LYS A 406 -26.32 -0.39 8.49
C LYS A 406 -26.57 -1.01 7.11
N HIS A 407 -25.52 -1.48 6.42
CA HIS A 407 -25.60 -1.87 5.01
C HIS A 407 -25.50 -3.39 4.79
N GLU A 408 -25.11 -4.18 5.81
CA GLU A 408 -25.03 -5.64 5.69
C GLU A 408 -26.39 -6.30 5.52
N GLY A 409 -26.56 -7.12 4.51
CA GLY A 409 -27.71 -7.99 4.33
C GLY A 409 -27.70 -9.20 5.27
N GLN A 410 -26.49 -9.64 5.64
CA GLN A 410 -26.28 -10.63 6.70
C GLN A 410 -24.95 -10.46 7.41
N ARG A 411 -24.91 -10.95 8.66
CA ARG A 411 -23.69 -11.01 9.48
C ARG A 411 -23.33 -12.44 9.79
N VAL A 412 -22.21 -12.90 9.23
CA VAL A 412 -21.65 -14.23 9.46
C VAL A 412 -20.62 -14.14 10.59
N ARG A 413 -20.72 -15.03 11.58
CA ARG A 413 -19.84 -15.02 12.77
C ARG A 413 -18.82 -16.15 12.68
N GLN A 414 -17.56 -15.80 12.95
CA GLN A 414 -16.43 -16.74 13.04
C GLN A 414 -15.63 -16.43 14.31
N VAL A 415 -16.11 -16.95 15.44
CA VAL A 415 -15.59 -16.66 16.77
C VAL A 415 -14.58 -17.73 17.22
N VAL A 416 -14.77 -18.96 16.80
CA VAL A 416 -13.95 -20.09 17.17
C VAL A 416 -12.65 -20.13 16.39
N ARG A 417 -11.51 -20.24 17.10
CA ARG A 417 -10.19 -20.45 16.50
C ARG A 417 -9.94 -21.95 16.34
N PRO A 418 -9.58 -22.41 15.14
CA PRO A 418 -9.25 -23.83 14.93
C PRO A 418 -8.08 -24.34 15.78
N THR A 419 -7.18 -23.44 16.19
CA THR A 419 -6.04 -23.75 17.07
C THR A 419 -6.41 -23.99 18.53
N GLY A 420 -7.67 -23.74 18.92
CA GLY A 420 -8.12 -23.79 20.28
C GLY A 420 -7.66 -22.65 21.20
N LEU A 421 -6.89 -21.70 20.69
CA LEU A 421 -6.40 -20.55 21.47
C LEU A 421 -7.55 -19.68 21.97
N VAL A 422 -7.55 -19.36 23.24
CA VAL A 422 -8.57 -18.56 23.92
C VAL A 422 -8.18 -17.07 23.94
N ASP A 423 -9.18 -16.19 24.10
CA ASP A 423 -8.90 -14.77 24.32
C ASP A 423 -8.11 -14.57 25.62
N PRO A 424 -7.27 -13.50 25.71
CA PRO A 424 -6.41 -13.26 26.86
C PRO A 424 -7.20 -13.13 28.17
N VAL A 425 -6.55 -13.45 29.27
CA VAL A 425 -7.05 -13.10 30.61
C VAL A 425 -6.96 -11.61 30.80
N LEU A 426 -8.07 -10.98 31.24
CA LEU A 426 -8.13 -9.55 31.49
C LEU A 426 -7.98 -9.23 32.97
N GLU A 427 -7.14 -8.25 33.28
CA GLU A 427 -7.01 -7.68 34.62
C GLU A 427 -7.13 -6.17 34.56
N VAL A 428 -7.86 -5.58 35.49
CA VAL A 428 -7.89 -4.14 35.71
C VAL A 428 -7.06 -3.83 36.97
N ARG A 429 -6.11 -2.90 36.83
CA ARG A 429 -5.21 -2.49 37.91
C ARG A 429 -5.18 -0.97 38.05
N PRO A 430 -4.84 -0.42 39.25
CA PRO A 430 -4.82 1.03 39.46
C PRO A 430 -3.86 1.74 38.51
N ALA A 431 -4.30 2.88 37.94
CA ALA A 431 -3.44 3.71 37.11
C ALA A 431 -2.35 4.44 37.92
N SER A 432 -2.56 4.68 39.20
CA SER A 432 -1.62 5.37 40.07
C SER A 432 -0.26 4.66 40.20
N THR A 433 -0.20 3.33 39.99
CA THR A 433 1.04 2.52 40.09
C THR A 433 1.39 1.85 38.75
N GLN A 434 0.83 2.32 37.66
CA GLN A 434 0.89 1.63 36.35
C GLN A 434 2.32 1.42 35.84
N VAL A 435 3.24 2.33 36.07
CA VAL A 435 4.62 2.25 35.55
C VAL A 435 5.46 1.23 36.31
N ASP A 436 5.39 1.22 37.64
CA ASP A 436 6.14 0.29 38.48
C ASP A 436 5.58 -1.17 38.32
N ASP A 437 4.26 -1.30 38.24
CA ASP A 437 3.61 -2.60 38.04
C ASP A 437 3.92 -3.16 36.65
N LEU A 438 3.91 -2.28 35.61
CA LEU A 438 4.32 -2.65 34.25
C LEU A 438 5.76 -3.15 34.20
N LEU A 439 6.69 -2.46 34.88
CA LEU A 439 8.09 -2.87 34.95
C LEU A 439 8.24 -4.27 35.56
N SER A 440 7.49 -4.55 36.63
CA SER A 440 7.47 -5.86 37.29
C SER A 440 6.94 -6.95 36.34
N GLU A 441 5.79 -6.71 35.68
CA GLU A 441 5.19 -7.64 34.74
C GLU A 441 6.06 -7.85 33.48
N ALA A 442 6.65 -6.78 32.92
CA ALA A 442 7.57 -6.88 31.81
C ALA A 442 8.78 -7.77 32.13
N ASN A 443 9.41 -7.56 33.30
CA ASN A 443 10.50 -8.40 33.76
C ASN A 443 10.10 -9.89 33.89
N ARG A 444 8.86 -10.19 34.30
CA ARG A 444 8.33 -11.54 34.40
C ARG A 444 8.21 -12.20 33.01
N VAL A 445 7.65 -11.45 32.04
CA VAL A 445 7.42 -11.93 30.67
C VAL A 445 8.74 -12.11 29.91
N VAL A 446 9.67 -11.16 30.04
CA VAL A 446 11.01 -11.23 29.44
C VAL A 446 11.79 -12.46 29.88
N LYS A 447 11.68 -12.85 31.17
CA LYS A 447 12.28 -14.09 31.68
C LYS A 447 11.73 -15.36 31.03
N GLN A 448 10.54 -15.30 30.44
CA GLN A 448 9.91 -16.40 29.70
C GLN A 448 10.21 -16.36 28.21
N GLU A 449 11.08 -15.45 27.77
CA GLU A 449 11.43 -15.19 26.37
C GLU A 449 10.22 -14.78 25.50
N GLU A 450 9.17 -14.24 26.13
CA GLU A 450 7.99 -13.72 25.47
C GLU A 450 8.06 -12.19 25.32
N ARG A 451 7.13 -11.59 24.56
CA ARG A 451 7.14 -10.17 24.22
C ARG A 451 5.99 -9.41 24.84
N VAL A 452 6.19 -8.10 25.02
CA VAL A 452 5.22 -7.20 25.63
C VAL A 452 4.88 -6.06 24.66
N LEU A 453 3.58 -5.78 24.51
CA LEU A 453 3.09 -4.57 23.85
C LEU A 453 2.52 -3.61 24.90
N VAL A 454 2.91 -2.34 24.83
CA VAL A 454 2.42 -1.29 25.72
C VAL A 454 1.78 -0.17 24.91
N THR A 455 0.53 0.19 25.22
CA THR A 455 -0.13 1.32 24.56
C THR A 455 -0.26 2.50 25.51
N VAL A 456 0.16 3.68 25.01
CA VAL A 456 0.10 4.97 25.70
C VAL A 456 -0.73 5.97 24.90
N LEU A 457 -1.04 7.14 25.49
CA LEU A 457 -1.90 8.14 24.84
C LEU A 457 -1.13 9.22 24.07
N THR A 458 0.12 9.50 24.43
CA THR A 458 0.90 10.60 23.84
C THR A 458 2.31 10.15 23.45
N LYS A 459 2.92 10.87 22.49
CA LYS A 459 4.29 10.65 22.03
C LYS A 459 5.28 10.81 23.19
N ARG A 460 5.14 11.90 23.95
CA ARG A 460 6.00 12.17 25.11
C ARG A 460 5.95 11.04 26.14
N MET A 461 4.75 10.53 26.45
CA MET A 461 4.63 9.40 27.38
C MET A 461 5.29 8.14 26.83
N ALA A 462 5.25 7.91 25.49
CA ALA A 462 5.96 6.79 24.90
C ALA A 462 7.47 6.91 25.05
N GLU A 463 8.01 8.10 24.82
CA GLU A 463 9.43 8.41 24.96
C GLU A 463 9.87 8.27 26.43
N ASP A 464 9.21 8.98 27.36
CA ASP A 464 9.51 8.93 28.81
C ASP A 464 9.44 7.49 29.37
N LEU A 465 8.44 6.70 28.94
CA LEU A 465 8.29 5.32 29.39
C LEU A 465 9.38 4.41 28.79
N THR A 466 9.77 4.63 27.55
CA THR A 466 10.84 3.88 26.91
C THR A 466 12.17 4.12 27.63
N ASP A 467 12.50 5.37 27.93
CA ASP A 467 13.72 5.72 28.67
C ASP A 467 13.72 5.10 30.07
N PHE A 468 12.60 5.20 30.80
CA PHE A 468 12.46 4.58 32.12
C PHE A 468 12.66 3.06 32.11
N LEU A 469 12.05 2.35 31.14
CA LEU A 469 12.20 0.90 31.01
C LEU A 469 13.63 0.51 30.62
N ALA A 470 14.27 1.27 29.72
CA ALA A 470 15.66 1.06 29.33
C ALA A 470 16.64 1.28 30.48
N GLU A 471 16.48 2.34 31.29
CA GLU A 471 17.26 2.60 32.50
C GLU A 471 17.13 1.46 33.52
N ASN A 472 16.00 0.77 33.57
CA ASN A 472 15.76 -0.39 34.41
C ASN A 472 16.15 -1.74 33.76
N GLY A 473 16.92 -1.70 32.66
CA GLY A 473 17.56 -2.88 32.07
C GLY A 473 16.65 -3.70 31.12
N ILE A 474 15.51 -3.17 30.71
CA ILE A 474 14.63 -3.81 29.71
C ILE A 474 15.02 -3.34 28.31
N ARG A 475 15.15 -4.28 27.37
CA ARG A 475 15.34 -3.97 25.95
C ARG A 475 14.01 -3.52 25.37
N VAL A 476 13.85 -2.23 25.12
CA VAL A 476 12.59 -1.60 24.71
C VAL A 476 12.81 -0.71 23.50
N ARG A 477 11.79 -0.62 22.64
CA ARG A 477 11.69 0.39 21.57
C ARG A 477 10.30 1.02 21.59
N TYR A 478 10.20 2.25 21.07
CA TYR A 478 8.90 2.89 20.86
C TYR A 478 8.56 3.03 19.38
N LEU A 479 7.26 3.14 19.11
CA LEU A 479 6.72 3.28 17.76
C LEU A 479 5.72 4.45 17.72
N HIS A 480 5.96 5.44 16.86
CA HIS A 480 5.07 6.58 16.66
C HIS A 480 4.80 6.86 15.17
N SER A 481 3.98 7.88 14.90
CA SER A 481 3.48 8.19 13.54
C SER A 481 4.55 8.66 12.56
N ASP A 482 5.68 9.19 13.06
CA ASP A 482 6.71 9.82 12.23
C ASP A 482 7.77 8.81 11.75
N ILE A 483 7.71 7.56 12.24
CA ILE A 483 8.57 6.46 11.79
C ILE A 483 8.07 5.99 10.43
N ASP A 484 8.97 5.87 9.47
CA ASP A 484 8.63 5.44 8.12
C ASP A 484 8.19 3.96 8.06
N THR A 485 7.62 3.56 6.93
CA THR A 485 7.05 2.21 6.78
C THR A 485 8.13 1.12 6.78
N VAL A 486 9.34 1.42 6.31
CA VAL A 486 10.46 0.46 6.24
C VAL A 486 11.02 0.24 7.65
N GLU A 487 11.39 1.30 8.34
CA GLU A 487 11.90 1.25 9.71
C GLU A 487 10.90 0.58 10.66
N ARG A 488 9.61 0.84 10.46
CA ARG A 488 8.53 0.19 11.20
C ARG A 488 8.51 -1.32 11.00
N SER A 489 8.68 -1.79 9.76
CA SER A 489 8.75 -3.22 9.45
C SER A 489 9.97 -3.87 10.10
N GLU A 490 11.09 -3.18 10.15
CA GLU A 490 12.31 -3.63 10.84
C GLU A 490 12.11 -3.71 12.36
N ILE A 491 11.49 -2.71 12.98
CA ILE A 491 11.17 -2.73 14.42
C ILE A 491 10.30 -3.95 14.76
N LEU A 492 9.29 -4.25 13.97
CA LEU A 492 8.42 -5.39 14.21
C LEU A 492 9.13 -6.73 14.01
N ARG A 493 9.99 -6.82 12.99
CA ARG A 493 10.84 -7.98 12.75
C ARG A 493 11.80 -8.19 13.93
N ASP A 494 12.45 -7.14 14.40
CA ASP A 494 13.37 -7.17 15.54
C ASP A 494 12.68 -7.62 16.83
N LEU A 495 11.45 -7.17 17.10
CA LEU A 495 10.64 -7.65 18.20
C LEU A 495 10.38 -9.15 18.11
N ARG A 496 10.02 -9.65 16.94
CA ARG A 496 9.77 -11.08 16.71
C ARG A 496 11.04 -11.93 16.84
N LEU A 497 12.17 -11.42 16.36
CA LEU A 497 13.48 -12.09 16.47
C LEU A 497 14.04 -12.04 17.92
N GLY A 498 13.49 -11.21 18.79
CA GLY A 498 13.95 -11.06 20.17
C GLY A 498 15.16 -10.15 20.35
N ASN A 499 15.42 -9.27 19.36
CA ASN A 499 16.44 -8.24 19.48
C ASN A 499 16.09 -7.24 20.59
N PHE A 500 14.81 -7.06 20.88
CA PHE A 500 14.27 -6.37 22.06
C PHE A 500 12.96 -7.04 22.52
N ASP A 501 12.46 -6.69 23.72
CA ASP A 501 11.40 -7.44 24.39
C ASP A 501 10.10 -6.68 24.54
N VAL A 502 10.17 -5.34 24.64
CA VAL A 502 9.01 -4.47 24.88
C VAL A 502 8.87 -3.45 23.76
N LEU A 503 7.67 -3.37 23.18
CA LEU A 503 7.32 -2.35 22.21
C LEU A 503 6.29 -1.39 22.82
N VAL A 504 6.65 -0.12 22.93
CA VAL A 504 5.76 0.96 23.39
C VAL A 504 5.20 1.72 22.18
N GLY A 505 3.92 2.06 22.18
CA GLY A 505 3.37 2.88 21.09
C GLY A 505 2.03 3.51 21.43
N ILE A 506 1.67 4.55 20.65
CA ILE A 506 0.41 5.27 20.83
C ILE A 506 -0.74 4.50 20.20
N ASN A 507 -0.55 4.02 18.98
CA ASN A 507 -1.57 3.36 18.19
C ASN A 507 -1.01 2.13 17.50
N LEU A 508 -0.67 1.12 18.30
CA LEU A 508 -0.16 -0.15 17.79
C LEU A 508 -1.21 -0.97 17.02
N LEU A 509 -2.46 -0.48 16.95
CA LEU A 509 -3.59 -1.20 16.38
C LEU A 509 -3.74 -1.09 14.87
N ARG A 510 -3.28 0.03 14.29
CA ARG A 510 -3.60 0.36 12.89
C ARG A 510 -2.99 -0.58 11.85
N GLU A 511 -2.20 -1.59 12.27
CA GLU A 511 -1.24 -2.18 11.36
C GLU A 511 -1.31 -3.68 11.15
N GLY A 512 -2.42 -4.29 11.55
CA GLY A 512 -2.60 -5.73 11.30
C GLY A 512 -1.50 -6.61 11.92
N LEU A 513 -0.87 -6.16 13.02
CA LEU A 513 0.24 -6.85 13.65
C LEU A 513 -0.12 -8.26 14.06
N ASP A 514 0.53 -9.23 13.46
CA ASP A 514 0.44 -10.64 13.79
C ASP A 514 1.74 -11.10 14.46
N ILE A 515 1.80 -10.95 15.78
CA ILE A 515 2.98 -11.28 16.60
C ILE A 515 2.61 -12.35 17.62
N PRO A 516 2.71 -13.65 17.27
CA PRO A 516 2.37 -14.74 18.19
C PRO A 516 3.28 -14.80 19.42
N GLU A 517 4.43 -14.15 19.40
CA GLU A 517 5.38 -14.09 20.50
C GLU A 517 4.92 -13.17 21.66
N VAL A 518 3.89 -12.33 21.42
CA VAL A 518 3.34 -11.40 22.43
C VAL A 518 2.41 -12.14 23.37
N SER A 519 2.79 -12.20 24.65
CA SER A 519 1.95 -12.76 25.73
C SER A 519 1.33 -11.70 26.62
N LEU A 520 1.90 -10.51 26.72
CA LEU A 520 1.36 -9.43 27.53
C LEU A 520 1.04 -8.21 26.70
N VAL A 521 -0.17 -7.71 26.87
CA VAL A 521 -0.61 -6.40 26.38
C VAL A 521 -0.93 -5.52 27.58
N ALA A 522 -0.28 -4.38 27.70
CA ALA A 522 -0.53 -3.40 28.73
C ALA A 522 -1.15 -2.13 28.14
N ILE A 523 -2.27 -1.70 28.67
CA ILE A 523 -2.99 -0.50 28.24
C ILE A 523 -2.97 0.51 29.37
N LEU A 524 -2.13 1.54 29.26
CA LEU A 524 -1.99 2.58 30.26
C LEU A 524 -3.11 3.61 30.09
N ASP A 525 -3.57 4.18 31.20
CA ASP A 525 -4.67 5.16 31.22
C ASP A 525 -5.89 4.67 30.43
N ALA A 526 -6.33 3.44 30.69
CA ALA A 526 -7.43 2.81 29.95
C ALA A 526 -8.80 3.48 30.19
N ASP A 527 -8.94 4.24 31.29
CA ASP A 527 -10.12 5.00 31.68
C ASP A 527 -10.21 6.40 31.04
N LYS A 528 -9.19 6.84 30.32
CA LYS A 528 -9.23 8.13 29.59
C LYS A 528 -10.00 7.96 28.29
N GLU A 529 -11.34 8.13 28.37
CA GLU A 529 -12.20 7.95 27.20
C GLU A 529 -11.78 8.83 26.01
N GLY A 530 -11.82 8.22 24.81
CA GLY A 530 -11.45 8.86 23.56
C GLY A 530 -11.31 7.83 22.45
N PHE A 531 -10.93 8.27 21.27
CA PHE A 531 -10.79 7.39 20.09
C PHE A 531 -9.87 6.19 20.33
N LEU A 532 -8.75 6.40 21.04
CA LEU A 532 -7.76 5.34 21.36
C LEU A 532 -8.20 4.39 22.49
N ARG A 533 -9.24 4.72 23.21
CA ARG A 533 -9.80 3.94 24.34
C ARG A 533 -11.27 3.61 24.15
N SER A 534 -11.77 3.66 22.90
CA SER A 534 -13.09 3.13 22.55
C SER A 534 -13.13 1.61 22.74
N ASP A 535 -14.31 1.05 22.93
CA ASP A 535 -14.52 -0.40 23.05
C ASP A 535 -13.87 -1.20 21.92
N ARG A 536 -14.01 -0.73 20.65
CA ARG A 536 -13.37 -1.35 19.47
C ARG A 536 -11.85 -1.33 19.57
N SER A 537 -11.29 -0.18 19.93
CA SER A 537 -9.84 0.00 20.10
C SER A 537 -9.31 -0.93 21.21
N LEU A 538 -9.99 -1.02 22.33
CA LEU A 538 -9.64 -1.89 23.43
C LEU A 538 -9.70 -3.38 23.02
N ILE A 539 -10.78 -3.84 22.41
CA ILE A 539 -10.93 -5.21 21.91
C ILE A 539 -9.80 -5.60 20.95
N GLN A 540 -9.43 -4.71 20.05
CA GLN A 540 -8.34 -4.96 19.09
C GLN A 540 -6.98 -5.04 19.76
N THR A 541 -6.71 -4.15 20.73
CA THR A 541 -5.46 -4.16 21.49
C THR A 541 -5.34 -5.43 22.32
N ILE A 542 -6.37 -5.77 23.07
CA ILE A 542 -6.47 -7.01 23.85
C ILE A 542 -6.23 -8.23 22.95
N GLY A 543 -6.85 -8.25 21.79
CA GLY A 543 -6.74 -9.34 20.82
C GLY A 543 -5.33 -9.58 20.28
N ARG A 544 -4.36 -8.68 20.49
CA ARG A 544 -2.96 -8.90 20.09
C ARG A 544 -2.29 -10.01 20.90
N ALA A 545 -2.68 -10.23 22.15
CA ALA A 545 -2.19 -11.34 22.96
C ALA A 545 -2.99 -12.67 22.75
N ALA A 546 -4.04 -12.67 21.93
CA ALA A 546 -4.89 -13.84 21.73
C ALA A 546 -4.25 -14.99 20.92
N ARG A 547 -3.04 -14.81 20.41
CA ARG A 547 -2.27 -15.83 19.67
C ARG A 547 -1.22 -16.52 20.49
N ASN A 548 -1.04 -16.11 21.74
CA ASN A 548 -0.15 -16.74 22.70
C ASN A 548 -0.94 -17.60 23.69
N LEU A 549 -0.39 -18.75 24.07
CA LEU A 549 -0.99 -19.65 25.09
C LEU A 549 -1.12 -18.97 26.45
N ASN A 550 -0.17 -18.11 26.79
CA ASN A 550 -0.09 -17.37 28.03
C ASN A 550 -0.68 -15.95 27.92
N GLY A 551 -1.54 -15.70 26.90
CA GLY A 551 -2.07 -14.39 26.59
C GLY A 551 -2.76 -13.71 27.78
N LYS A 552 -2.28 -12.50 28.14
CA LYS A 552 -2.78 -11.66 29.22
C LYS A 552 -2.90 -10.22 28.74
N ALA A 553 -3.93 -9.51 29.16
CA ALA A 553 -4.05 -8.08 28.98
C ALA A 553 -4.31 -7.36 30.31
N ILE A 554 -3.59 -6.29 30.58
CA ILE A 554 -3.74 -5.47 31.78
C ILE A 554 -4.22 -4.09 31.35
N LEU A 555 -5.36 -3.67 31.91
CA LEU A 555 -5.92 -2.34 31.75
C LEU A 555 -5.63 -1.56 33.02
N TYR A 556 -4.78 -0.54 32.91
CA TYR A 556 -4.50 0.35 34.04
C TYR A 556 -5.52 1.48 34.05
N ALA A 557 -6.34 1.50 35.09
CA ALA A 557 -7.47 2.43 35.23
C ALA A 557 -7.84 2.62 36.69
N ASP A 558 -8.20 3.83 37.09
CA ASP A 558 -8.72 4.12 38.42
C ASP A 558 -10.25 3.94 38.49
N GLY A 559 -10.92 3.86 37.34
CA GLY A 559 -12.34 3.57 37.21
C GLY A 559 -12.67 2.81 35.94
N ILE A 560 -13.72 2.01 35.95
CA ILE A 560 -14.19 1.25 34.77
C ILE A 560 -15.14 2.13 33.99
N THR A 561 -14.77 2.49 32.76
CA THR A 561 -15.61 3.26 31.83
C THR A 561 -16.59 2.36 31.08
N GLY A 562 -17.61 2.95 30.46
CA GLY A 562 -18.56 2.21 29.64
C GLY A 562 -17.90 1.46 28.45
N SER A 563 -16.87 2.06 27.85
CA SER A 563 -16.09 1.45 26.77
C SER A 563 -15.26 0.26 27.27
N MET A 564 -14.64 0.37 28.46
CA MET A 564 -13.93 -0.73 29.10
C MET A 564 -14.87 -1.88 29.42
N GLN A 565 -16.04 -1.60 30.01
CA GLN A 565 -17.00 -2.65 30.37
C GLN A 565 -17.44 -3.45 29.14
N ARG A 566 -17.83 -2.77 28.06
CA ARG A 566 -18.22 -3.45 26.81
C ARG A 566 -17.08 -4.29 26.20
N ALA A 567 -15.85 -3.79 26.24
CA ALA A 567 -14.69 -4.51 25.74
C ALA A 567 -14.39 -5.77 26.58
N MET A 568 -14.50 -5.66 27.90
CA MET A 568 -14.30 -6.77 28.86
C MET A 568 -15.38 -7.84 28.68
N ASP A 569 -16.65 -7.44 28.63
CA ASP A 569 -17.78 -8.35 28.46
C ASP A 569 -17.67 -9.14 27.14
N GLU A 570 -17.31 -8.46 26.04
CA GLU A 570 -17.15 -9.12 24.74
C GLU A 570 -15.93 -10.06 24.72
N SER A 571 -14.81 -9.68 25.32
CA SER A 571 -13.62 -10.53 25.40
C SER A 571 -13.90 -11.78 26.26
N GLU A 572 -14.59 -11.63 27.38
CA GLU A 572 -15.01 -12.73 28.23
C GLU A 572 -15.99 -13.67 27.53
N ARG A 573 -16.97 -13.13 26.85
CA ARG A 573 -17.91 -13.88 26.01
C ARG A 573 -17.18 -14.75 24.97
N ARG A 574 -16.22 -14.14 24.22
CA ARG A 574 -15.41 -14.87 23.22
C ARG A 574 -14.58 -15.97 23.88
N ARG A 575 -13.96 -15.66 25.01
CA ARG A 575 -13.15 -16.61 25.78
C ARG A 575 -13.99 -17.82 26.21
N ASN A 576 -15.17 -17.61 26.77
CA ASN A 576 -16.06 -18.67 27.24
C ASN A 576 -16.57 -19.54 26.07
N THR A 577 -16.95 -18.92 24.97
CA THR A 577 -17.35 -19.65 23.75
C THR A 577 -16.24 -20.58 23.25
N GLN A 578 -14.98 -20.09 23.25
CA GLN A 578 -13.84 -20.90 22.81
C GLN A 578 -13.55 -22.06 23.80
N ILE A 579 -13.65 -21.82 25.10
CA ILE A 579 -13.43 -22.85 26.14
C ILE A 579 -14.47 -23.94 26.00
N GLU A 580 -15.76 -23.59 25.86
CA GLU A 580 -16.86 -24.55 25.65
C GLU A 580 -16.65 -25.40 24.39
N TYR A 581 -16.26 -24.72 23.28
CA TYR A 581 -15.96 -25.41 22.02
C TYR A 581 -14.80 -26.40 22.19
N ASN A 582 -13.71 -25.98 22.83
CA ASN A 582 -12.55 -26.82 23.08
C ASN A 582 -12.91 -28.05 23.91
N ALA A 583 -13.72 -27.86 24.97
CA ALA A 583 -14.18 -28.95 25.82
C ALA A 583 -15.06 -29.94 25.05
N THR A 584 -16.00 -29.44 24.23
CA THR A 584 -16.93 -30.28 23.46
C THR A 584 -16.21 -31.11 22.39
N HIS A 585 -15.16 -30.55 21.77
CA HIS A 585 -14.43 -31.19 20.67
C HIS A 585 -13.08 -31.80 21.11
N ASN A 586 -12.76 -31.81 22.39
CA ASN A 586 -11.49 -32.31 22.96
C ASN A 586 -10.26 -31.66 22.31
N ILE A 587 -10.31 -30.35 22.08
CA ILE A 587 -9.22 -29.59 21.47
C ILE A 587 -8.28 -29.07 22.57
N THR A 588 -7.00 -29.41 22.48
CA THR A 588 -5.96 -28.81 23.31
C THR A 588 -5.40 -27.57 22.58
N PRO A 589 -5.41 -26.38 23.18
CA PRO A 589 -4.85 -25.18 22.59
C PRO A 589 -3.40 -25.36 22.16
N THR A 590 -3.07 -25.00 20.94
CA THR A 590 -1.70 -25.09 20.39
C THR A 590 -1.22 -23.73 19.91
N GLY A 591 0.00 -23.36 20.29
CA GLY A 591 0.64 -22.13 19.86
C GLY A 591 0.94 -22.12 18.36
N VAL A 592 0.76 -20.97 17.73
CA VAL A 592 1.07 -20.79 16.31
C VAL A 592 2.53 -20.35 16.15
N LYS A 593 3.32 -21.14 15.44
CA LYS A 593 4.67 -20.73 15.01
C LYS A 593 4.60 -20.23 13.56
N LYS A 594 4.73 -18.93 13.35
CA LYS A 594 4.80 -18.34 12.00
C LYS A 594 6.26 -18.03 11.66
N ARG A 595 6.71 -18.39 10.46
CA ARG A 595 8.04 -17.93 9.99
C ARG A 595 8.09 -16.40 10.05
N VAL A 596 9.21 -15.88 10.53
CA VAL A 596 9.51 -14.45 10.42
C VAL A 596 9.90 -14.22 8.96
N LEU A 597 8.91 -13.98 8.10
CA LEU A 597 9.16 -13.51 6.75
C LEU A 597 9.32 -11.99 6.82
N ASP A 598 10.25 -11.46 6.09
CA ASP A 598 10.28 -10.03 5.83
C ASP A 598 9.02 -9.71 5.00
N VAL A 599 8.07 -9.02 5.62
CA VAL A 599 6.76 -8.72 4.99
C VAL A 599 6.97 -7.89 3.71
N MET A 600 8.10 -7.16 3.64
CA MET A 600 8.49 -6.36 2.49
C MET A 600 9.32 -7.17 1.47
N GLU A 601 10.09 -8.19 1.90
CA GLU A 601 10.80 -9.07 0.96
C GLU A 601 9.84 -9.83 0.04
N GLY A 602 8.65 -10.20 0.49
CA GLY A 602 7.61 -10.80 -0.37
C GLY A 602 7.12 -9.88 -1.48
N ALA A 603 7.13 -8.56 -1.24
CA ALA A 603 6.75 -7.54 -2.21
C ALA A 603 7.95 -6.93 -2.96
N TYR A 604 9.19 -7.04 -2.42
CA TYR A 604 10.40 -6.42 -2.96
C TYR A 604 11.50 -7.42 -3.36
N SER A 605 11.41 -8.70 -3.01
CA SER A 605 12.49 -9.64 -3.29
C SER A 605 12.49 -10.13 -4.73
N ASN A 606 13.49 -9.68 -5.45
CA ASN A 606 14.04 -10.37 -6.60
C ASN A 606 14.88 -11.56 -6.05
N PRO A 607 14.50 -12.84 -6.19
CA PRO A 607 15.23 -13.97 -5.61
C PRO A 607 16.67 -14.15 -6.17
N ALA A 608 17.08 -13.34 -7.14
CA ALA A 608 18.42 -13.38 -7.72
C ALA A 608 19.47 -12.51 -7.02
N SER A 609 19.09 -11.69 -6.04
CA SER A 609 20.01 -10.77 -5.34
C SER A 609 20.37 -11.14 -3.91
N VAL A 610 20.14 -12.39 -3.48
CA VAL A 610 20.71 -12.89 -2.21
C VAL A 610 22.20 -13.17 -2.41
N LYS A 611 22.96 -12.13 -2.75
CA LYS A 611 24.34 -12.05 -2.31
C LYS A 611 24.28 -11.67 -0.84
N LYS A 612 24.74 -12.60 0.02
CA LYS A 612 25.01 -12.36 1.44
C LYS A 612 25.54 -10.94 1.59
N SER A 613 24.70 -10.00 2.05
CA SER A 613 25.21 -8.78 2.62
C SER A 613 26.06 -9.21 3.80
N LYS A 614 27.35 -8.97 3.71
CA LYS A 614 28.24 -9.07 4.85
C LYS A 614 27.56 -8.27 5.96
N SER A 615 27.36 -8.92 7.10
CA SER A 615 26.95 -8.27 8.33
C SER A 615 27.69 -6.94 8.44
N TRP A 616 26.94 -5.85 8.33
CA TRP A 616 27.48 -4.56 8.72
C TRP A 616 27.58 -4.62 10.24
N ASP A 617 28.82 -4.75 10.70
CA ASP A 617 29.14 -4.62 12.10
C ASP A 617 28.68 -3.22 12.55
N ALA A 618 27.59 -3.18 13.26
CA ALA A 618 27.05 -1.98 13.94
C ALA A 618 27.96 -1.48 15.09
N ASN A 619 29.25 -1.82 15.05
CA ASN A 619 30.27 -1.44 16.04
C ASN A 619 31.41 -0.59 15.45
N LYS A 620 31.13 0.19 14.41
CA LYS A 620 31.90 1.41 14.19
C LYS A 620 31.15 2.54 14.88
N SER A 621 31.41 2.68 16.18
CA SER A 621 31.15 3.91 16.93
C SER A 621 31.59 5.10 16.06
N PHE A 622 30.63 5.91 15.62
CA PHE A 622 30.93 7.29 15.27
C PHE A 622 31.64 7.88 16.48
N LYS A 623 32.90 8.24 16.31
CA LYS A 623 33.59 9.08 17.29
C LYS A 623 32.74 10.32 17.40
N ASN A 624 32.14 10.49 18.59
CA ASN A 624 31.55 11.73 19.01
C ASN A 624 32.69 12.80 19.01
N ASP A 625 32.82 13.48 17.88
CA ASP A 625 33.43 14.80 17.91
C ASP A 625 32.38 15.70 18.59
N ASN A 626 32.79 16.32 19.67
CA ASN A 626 31.97 17.22 20.48
C ASN A 626 31.43 18.38 19.62
N PHE A 627 30.30 18.22 19.03
CA PHE A 627 29.58 19.27 18.27
C PHE A 627 28.86 20.25 19.24
N ASP A 628 28.62 19.87 20.48
CA ASP A 628 27.95 20.69 21.51
C ASP A 628 28.70 21.95 21.93
N ALA A 629 29.92 22.17 21.42
CA ALA A 629 30.77 23.32 21.78
C ALA A 629 30.92 24.33 20.62
N LEU A 630 30.27 24.15 19.46
CA LEU A 630 30.40 25.05 18.33
C LEU A 630 29.26 26.08 18.32
N ASP A 631 29.59 27.36 18.14
CA ASP A 631 28.60 28.43 17.96
C ASP A 631 27.89 28.30 16.62
N VAL A 632 26.64 28.78 16.51
CA VAL A 632 25.81 28.79 15.30
C VAL A 632 26.56 29.36 14.08
N GLY A 633 27.43 30.33 14.29
CA GLY A 633 28.29 30.93 13.25
C GLY A 633 29.33 29.95 12.70
N ASP A 634 29.97 29.18 13.56
CA ASP A 634 30.99 28.19 13.20
C ASP A 634 30.36 26.95 12.51
N LEU A 635 29.19 26.52 12.96
CA LEU A 635 28.42 25.46 12.31
C LEU A 635 28.00 25.84 10.87
N THR A 636 27.54 27.07 10.68
CA THR A 636 27.15 27.58 9.34
C THR A 636 28.35 27.69 8.42
N ALA A 637 29.52 28.11 8.93
CA ALA A 637 30.75 28.17 8.15
C ALA A 637 31.25 26.77 7.74
N LYS A 638 31.15 25.79 8.65
CA LYS A 638 31.50 24.39 8.39
C LYS A 638 30.59 23.76 7.35
N ILE A 639 29.26 23.99 7.41
CA ILE A 639 28.31 23.51 6.43
C ILE A 639 28.66 24.05 5.02
N LYS A 640 28.96 25.36 4.89
CA LYS A 640 29.36 25.95 3.60
C LYS A 640 30.65 25.35 3.04
N ALA A 641 31.63 25.08 3.90
CA ALA A 641 32.90 24.47 3.49
C ALA A 641 32.68 23.03 2.99
N LEU A 642 31.85 22.26 3.68
CA LEU A 642 31.49 20.90 3.28
C LEU A 642 30.64 20.88 2.00
N GLU A 643 29.73 21.82 1.79
CA GLU A 643 28.98 21.97 0.53
C GLU A 643 29.92 22.21 -0.64
N ALA A 644 30.94 23.10 -0.50
CA ALA A 644 31.94 23.32 -1.52
C ALA A 644 32.77 22.06 -1.81
N LEU A 645 33.18 21.33 -0.78
CA LEU A 645 33.91 20.06 -0.92
C LEU A 645 33.08 18.99 -1.63
N MET A 646 31.81 18.85 -1.27
CA MET A 646 30.88 17.92 -1.93
C MET A 646 30.74 18.20 -3.43
N TYR A 647 30.62 19.48 -3.81
CA TYR A 647 30.56 19.85 -5.23
C TYR A 647 31.86 19.58 -5.96
N GLU A 648 33.03 19.75 -5.33
CA GLU A 648 34.33 19.43 -5.90
C GLU A 648 34.50 17.91 -6.08
N GLN A 649 34.09 17.11 -5.12
CA GLN A 649 34.09 15.64 -5.19
C GLN A 649 33.17 15.15 -6.30
N ALA A 650 31.96 15.69 -6.41
CA ALA A 650 31.02 15.36 -7.48
C ALA A 650 31.56 15.76 -8.88
N LYS A 651 32.23 16.90 -8.99
CA LYS A 651 32.88 17.34 -10.25
C LYS A 651 34.02 16.43 -10.67
N ASN A 652 34.71 15.85 -9.70
CA ASN A 652 35.79 14.87 -9.92
C ASN A 652 35.28 13.43 -10.12
N LEU A 653 33.95 13.22 -10.21
CA LEU A 653 33.26 11.94 -10.36
C LEU A 653 33.47 10.97 -9.18
N ASP A 654 33.89 11.48 -8.01
CA ASP A 654 33.99 10.73 -6.76
C ASP A 654 32.66 10.79 -6.02
N PHE A 655 31.68 10.03 -6.50
CA PHE A 655 30.33 10.02 -5.98
C PHE A 655 30.20 9.37 -4.60
N GLU A 656 31.10 8.47 -4.23
CA GLU A 656 31.11 7.83 -2.91
C GLU A 656 31.49 8.81 -1.80
N SER A 657 32.57 9.58 -2.04
CA SER A 657 33.00 10.65 -1.12
C SER A 657 31.98 11.79 -1.07
N ALA A 658 31.40 12.18 -2.22
CA ALA A 658 30.37 13.20 -2.27
C ALA A 658 29.11 12.81 -1.49
N ALA A 659 28.67 11.55 -1.55
CA ALA A 659 27.55 11.03 -0.76
C ALA A 659 27.84 11.05 0.74
N SER A 660 29.02 10.64 1.18
CA SER A 660 29.45 10.69 2.57
C SER A 660 29.47 12.13 3.11
N THR A 661 29.99 13.09 2.31
CA THR A 661 30.03 14.52 2.67
C THR A 661 28.62 15.12 2.74
N ARG A 662 27.71 14.72 1.86
CA ARG A 662 26.29 15.10 1.90
C ARG A 662 25.62 14.65 3.20
N ASP A 663 25.87 13.41 3.63
CA ASP A 663 25.27 12.85 4.82
C ASP A 663 25.81 13.55 6.09
N GLU A 664 27.10 13.97 6.09
CA GLU A 664 27.68 14.81 7.15
C GLU A 664 27.01 16.21 7.19
N ILE A 665 26.78 16.84 6.04
CA ILE A 665 26.06 18.12 5.93
C ILE A 665 24.63 17.99 6.48
N SER A 666 23.95 16.91 6.19
CA SER A 666 22.60 16.65 6.68
C SER A 666 22.55 16.56 8.21
N GLY A 667 23.48 15.83 8.82
CA GLY A 667 23.61 15.75 10.28
C GLY A 667 23.89 17.10 10.95
N LEU A 668 24.77 17.92 10.35
CA LEU A 668 25.06 19.27 10.86
C LEU A 668 23.87 20.24 10.72
N LYS A 669 23.09 20.13 9.64
CA LYS A 669 21.86 20.93 9.44
C LYS A 669 20.79 20.53 10.46
N GLU A 670 20.63 19.24 10.76
CA GLU A 670 19.71 18.79 11.82
C GLU A 670 20.14 19.31 13.20
N HIS A 671 21.44 19.30 13.49
CA HIS A 671 21.95 19.83 14.77
C HIS A 671 21.71 21.34 14.89
N LEU A 672 21.90 22.10 13.81
CA LEU A 672 21.62 23.53 13.75
C LEU A 672 20.13 23.86 13.95
N LEU A 673 19.23 22.98 13.55
CA LEU A 673 17.77 23.14 13.74
C LEU A 673 17.31 22.78 15.16
N ARG A 674 18.14 22.10 15.95
CA ARG A 674 17.86 21.73 17.34
C ARG A 674 18.40 22.74 18.38
N GLN A 675 19.33 23.63 17.98
CA GLN A 675 19.78 24.80 18.74
C GLN A 675 18.86 26.01 18.45
#